data_f065d3cf6abec06db60af416c28062d1
#
_entry.id   f065d3cf6abec06db60af416c28062d1
#
_cell.length_a   1.000
_cell.length_b   1.000
_cell.length_c   1.000
_cell.angle_alpha   90.00
_cell.angle_beta   90.00
_cell.angle_gamma   90.00
#
_symmetry.space_group_name_H-M   'P 1'
#
loop_
_entity.id
_entity.type
_entity.pdbx_description
1 polymer ?
#
loop_
_entity_poly.entity_id
_entity_poly.type
_entity_poly.pdbx_seq_one_letter_code
_entity_poly.pdbx_strand_id
1 'polypeptide(L)'
;MRLSGIFFCLLATSAWAQLAVQGPQSVYEGQTVGAIDLIGNPHRDMEPLRPLVVQKAGDPYSQAKVQASIAALEHTGLFPKVEVNVVPDPSGLRLNFLLEPAYYLGIIDFPGAGKLFSYTRLLQVVNLPDEDPYDKARVVLAEEALRKFLQRNGYFQAAIQTDSQIDDDHQLVNLSFSVKMGKLARVASVSFQGPDASEDARLLHSIRSLRARFSGGLLKPGKPYTPERIAAATTLIRGTLAKQHHLASHVQENPPQYHADKNRVDVSFKVEVGPVVTVRMTGARLSLLPFMSGRQMKKLIPIYSEGTIDRDLMQEGQQNLVDYFQKKGYFDVQVKTTFQQQPQHLLLVYQVEKGKKHKVDRILLQGNHEISEKDLLAVVTVKKSHIWSHGSVSQKLLKQSAANMEALYRDRGYEKVKVTPKTVDHEPKIDAVFNIEEGAQTVVRNLEVTGNNNIPYEQLTAPVGFQLRSGAPFSPRRLSEDRNRTSATYLNRGYLNAEVKTKVNRDPGDPHAVDITYAVDEKQMVRVGDVIYLGQKQTRLSLIRNTAKVPSEAPMKRGDLLEAESRLYDLNIFDWSSVGPRRPITDQTEEAALVKVHEAKRNEISYGFGFEISHRGGNIPTGTVAVPGGPTIQLGKNQIAPSQSTFASPRGSVEFDRHNMRGLGETASASLLLSRLDQRALTTYAQPHFIGSQWSSLTSLSIERTTENPLFGANLGDASFQVERVISRKNNMRLQIRYDFNKTVLTHLLVPALVLEHDRSVHLSTFSGTLLRDTRDKPLDAHHGSFSLLTLGITPTALGSSADFGRLLSQYAFYKPFHSVVFANSIRLGLVKSFAGSFVPTSQLFFSGGGTTLRGFPIDEAGPQRLVPFCNVLKGQTGCVNVTVPVGGRELFILNSELRFPLGIMKALGGVVFYDGGNVYSAISLPNFVNNYSNTVGVGLRYATPIGPVRIDIGRNLNPVPGITPTQYFITLGQAF
;
A
#
# COMPACT_ATOMS: atom_id res chain seq x y z
N MET A 1 -37.04 4.81 -63.93
CA MET A 1 -36.59 4.33 -65.27
C MET A 1 -35.37 3.44 -64.99
N ARG A 2 -35.61 2.13 -65.06
CA ARG A 2 -35.01 1.14 -65.97
C ARG A 2 -33.47 1.02 -65.81
N LEU A 3 -32.83 -0.11 -65.63
CA LEU A 3 -33.02 -1.53 -65.92
C LEU A 3 -32.15 -2.42 -65.08
N SER A 4 -32.64 -3.41 -64.49
CA SER A 4 -32.43 -4.86 -64.57
C SER A 4 -31.16 -5.31 -65.32
N GLY A 5 -30.27 -6.01 -64.59
CA GLY A 5 -29.24 -6.85 -65.16
C GLY A 5 -29.06 -8.06 -64.27
N ILE A 6 -29.84 -9.11 -64.57
CA ILE A 6 -29.67 -10.45 -63.95
C ILE A 6 -28.40 -11.04 -64.56
N PHE A 7 -27.45 -11.39 -63.69
CA PHE A 7 -26.34 -12.30 -64.05
C PHE A 7 -26.44 -13.55 -63.18
N PHE A 8 -26.93 -14.61 -63.81
CA PHE A 8 -26.88 -15.98 -63.33
C PHE A 8 -25.41 -16.42 -63.32
N CYS A 9 -24.81 -16.55 -62.16
CA CYS A 9 -23.52 -17.24 -62.04
C CYS A 9 -23.75 -18.52 -61.28
N LEU A 10 -23.55 -19.60 -61.99
CA LEU A 10 -23.54 -20.98 -61.57
C LEU A 10 -22.80 -21.16 -60.23
N LEU A 11 -23.50 -21.75 -59.28
CA LEU A 11 -22.92 -22.50 -58.16
C LEU A 11 -22.13 -23.69 -58.71
N ALA A 12 -20.87 -23.46 -59.04
CA ALA A 12 -19.87 -24.52 -59.06
C ALA A 12 -19.54 -24.77 -57.59
N THR A 13 -20.23 -25.73 -56.99
CA THR A 13 -19.78 -26.43 -55.79
C THR A 13 -18.49 -27.14 -56.12
N SER A 14 -17.36 -26.47 -56.01
CA SER A 14 -16.08 -27.11 -55.82
C SER A 14 -16.15 -27.79 -54.44
N ALA A 15 -16.66 -29.02 -54.43
CA ALA A 15 -16.25 -30.00 -53.43
C ALA A 15 -14.74 -30.18 -53.57
N TRP A 16 -14.00 -29.28 -52.89
CA TRP A 16 -12.67 -29.62 -52.44
C TRP A 16 -12.90 -30.73 -51.43
N ALA A 17 -12.89 -31.98 -51.91
CA ALA A 17 -12.55 -33.08 -51.07
C ALA A 17 -11.36 -32.63 -50.23
N GLN A 18 -11.51 -32.54 -48.93
CA GLN A 18 -10.43 -32.71 -47.98
C GLN A 18 -9.84 -34.09 -48.34
N LEU A 19 -8.90 -34.12 -49.26
CA LEU A 19 -7.83 -35.08 -49.24
C LEU A 19 -7.18 -34.83 -47.86
N ALA A 20 -7.69 -35.55 -46.84
CA ALA A 20 -6.86 -35.87 -45.68
C ALA A 20 -5.59 -36.40 -46.34
N VAL A 21 -4.50 -35.66 -46.13
CA VAL A 21 -3.18 -36.16 -46.42
C VAL A 21 -3.08 -37.36 -45.50
N GLN A 22 -3.41 -38.52 -46.02
CA GLN A 22 -3.03 -39.77 -45.46
C GLN A 22 -1.52 -39.76 -45.49
N GLY A 23 -0.93 -39.39 -44.38
CA GLY A 23 0.52 -39.37 -44.24
C GLY A 23 1.06 -40.74 -44.65
N PRO A 24 2.30 -40.82 -45.10
CA PRO A 24 2.96 -42.03 -45.58
C PRO A 24 2.89 -43.21 -44.61
N GLN A 25 2.42 -43.03 -43.40
CA GLN A 25 2.34 -44.00 -42.35
C GLN A 25 1.21 -45.07 -42.54
N SER A 26 0.16 -44.79 -43.31
CA SER A 26 -0.88 -45.79 -43.58
C SER A 26 -0.39 -46.97 -44.48
N VAL A 27 0.73 -46.81 -45.17
CA VAL A 27 1.32 -47.84 -46.04
C VAL A 27 1.99 -48.97 -45.24
N TYR A 28 2.27 -48.76 -43.98
CA TYR A 28 3.00 -49.68 -43.10
C TYR A 28 2.11 -50.46 -42.14
N GLU A 29 0.79 -50.28 -42.17
CA GLU A 29 -0.15 -50.96 -41.25
C GLU A 29 -0.01 -52.47 -41.32
N GLY A 30 0.18 -53.13 -40.14
CA GLY A 30 0.35 -54.58 -40.04
C GLY A 30 1.79 -55.11 -40.22
N GLN A 31 2.74 -54.30 -40.64
CA GLN A 31 4.16 -54.70 -40.72
C GLN A 31 4.80 -54.75 -39.34
N THR A 32 5.71 -55.69 -39.08
CA THR A 32 6.36 -55.85 -37.79
C THR A 32 7.26 -54.68 -37.44
N VAL A 33 7.12 -54.10 -36.24
CA VAL A 33 8.02 -53.07 -35.73
C VAL A 33 9.26 -53.73 -35.13
N GLY A 34 10.40 -53.47 -35.74
CA GLY A 34 11.70 -54.04 -35.28
C GLY A 34 12.32 -53.25 -34.13
N ALA A 35 12.24 -51.93 -34.18
CA ALA A 35 12.85 -51.05 -33.19
C ALA A 35 12.03 -49.80 -32.95
N ILE A 36 12.14 -49.25 -31.73
CA ILE A 36 11.51 -47.98 -31.33
C ILE A 36 12.56 -47.12 -30.62
N ASP A 37 12.85 -45.99 -31.21
CA ASP A 37 13.82 -45.03 -30.69
C ASP A 37 13.10 -43.72 -30.25
N LEU A 38 13.41 -43.26 -29.03
CA LEU A 38 12.99 -41.94 -28.55
C LEU A 38 14.15 -40.96 -28.76
N ILE A 39 13.98 -40.05 -29.70
CA ILE A 39 15.01 -39.10 -30.11
C ILE A 39 14.56 -37.73 -29.58
N GLY A 40 15.29 -37.23 -28.60
CA GLY A 40 15.03 -35.93 -27.98
C GLY A 40 16.33 -35.21 -27.59
N ASN A 41 16.29 -34.39 -26.55
CA ASN A 41 17.45 -33.68 -26.04
C ASN A 41 18.56 -34.67 -25.62
N PRO A 42 19.77 -34.58 -26.15
CA PRO A 42 20.88 -35.53 -25.90
C PRO A 42 21.32 -35.53 -24.40
N HIS A 43 21.00 -34.50 -23.64
CA HIS A 43 21.34 -34.39 -22.21
C HIS A 43 20.32 -35.01 -21.28
N ARG A 44 19.20 -35.57 -21.80
CA ARG A 44 18.15 -36.16 -21.00
C ARG A 44 18.03 -37.67 -21.27
N ASP A 45 17.97 -38.47 -20.19
CA ASP A 45 17.60 -39.85 -20.30
C ASP A 45 16.13 -39.99 -20.70
N MET A 46 15.89 -40.64 -21.89
CA MET A 46 14.54 -40.85 -22.43
C MET A 46 13.98 -42.20 -22.03
N GLU A 47 14.76 -43.08 -21.42
CA GLU A 47 14.30 -44.42 -21.01
C GLU A 47 13.10 -44.41 -20.05
N PRO A 48 12.98 -43.46 -19.09
CA PRO A 48 11.78 -43.35 -18.25
C PRO A 48 10.49 -43.09 -19.01
N LEU A 49 10.55 -42.59 -20.24
CA LEU A 49 9.38 -42.30 -21.09
C LEU A 49 8.95 -43.50 -21.93
N ARG A 50 9.80 -44.51 -22.07
CA ARG A 50 9.52 -45.69 -22.87
C ARG A 50 8.21 -46.46 -22.46
N PRO A 51 7.82 -46.54 -21.18
CA PRO A 51 6.54 -47.15 -20.79
C PRO A 51 5.32 -46.43 -21.34
N LEU A 52 5.41 -45.14 -21.69
CA LEU A 52 4.30 -44.35 -22.25
C LEU A 52 4.05 -44.67 -23.73
N VAL A 53 4.99 -45.33 -24.39
CA VAL A 53 4.84 -45.71 -25.79
C VAL A 53 3.97 -46.99 -25.85
N VAL A 54 2.75 -46.86 -26.37
CA VAL A 54 1.75 -47.92 -26.47
C VAL A 54 2.13 -48.94 -27.56
N GLN A 55 2.72 -48.47 -28.71
CA GLN A 55 3.27 -49.33 -29.72
C GLN A 55 4.57 -49.95 -29.20
N LYS A 56 4.75 -51.30 -29.33
CA LYS A 56 5.95 -51.98 -28.85
C LYS A 56 6.72 -52.61 -29.99
N ALA A 57 8.03 -52.75 -29.80
CA ALA A 57 8.86 -53.53 -30.70
C ALA A 57 8.42 -55.04 -30.64
N GLY A 58 8.35 -55.68 -31.80
CA GLY A 58 7.83 -57.02 -31.97
C GLY A 58 6.34 -57.08 -32.34
N ASP A 59 5.58 -56.01 -32.08
CA ASP A 59 4.15 -55.92 -32.44
C ASP A 59 3.99 -55.52 -33.94
N PRO A 60 2.83 -55.86 -34.57
CA PRO A 60 2.44 -55.23 -35.82
C PRO A 60 2.27 -53.72 -35.67
N TYR A 61 2.73 -52.95 -36.65
CA TYR A 61 2.54 -51.49 -36.69
C TYR A 61 1.03 -51.22 -36.71
N SER A 62 0.62 -50.33 -35.81
CA SER A 62 -0.76 -49.79 -35.79
C SER A 62 -0.71 -48.28 -35.64
N GLN A 63 -1.28 -47.60 -36.64
CA GLN A 63 -1.39 -46.13 -36.60
C GLN A 63 -2.14 -45.65 -35.36
N ALA A 64 -3.17 -46.37 -34.89
CA ALA A 64 -3.89 -46.05 -33.68
C ALA A 64 -3.02 -46.13 -32.43
N LYS A 65 -2.13 -47.16 -32.31
CA LYS A 65 -1.21 -47.30 -31.19
C LYS A 65 -0.12 -46.20 -31.23
N VAL A 66 0.36 -45.83 -32.44
CA VAL A 66 1.31 -44.71 -32.59
C VAL A 66 0.68 -43.42 -32.20
N GLN A 67 -0.54 -43.10 -32.63
CA GLN A 67 -1.26 -41.89 -32.20
C GLN A 67 -1.52 -41.88 -30.71
N ALA A 68 -1.87 -42.99 -30.09
CA ALA A 68 -2.01 -43.10 -28.64
C ALA A 68 -0.67 -42.86 -27.91
N SER A 69 0.45 -43.33 -28.50
CA SER A 69 1.80 -43.05 -27.98
C SER A 69 2.16 -41.58 -28.07
N ILE A 70 1.86 -40.93 -29.19
CA ILE A 70 2.07 -39.48 -29.36
C ILE A 70 1.28 -38.73 -28.29
N ALA A 71 -0.03 -39.01 -28.18
CA ALA A 71 -0.90 -38.34 -27.21
C ALA A 71 -0.43 -38.57 -25.75
N ALA A 72 0.04 -39.75 -25.41
CA ALA A 72 0.58 -40.05 -24.08
C ALA A 72 1.88 -39.28 -23.79
N LEU A 73 2.77 -39.11 -24.77
CA LEU A 73 3.99 -38.35 -24.62
C LEU A 73 3.73 -36.86 -24.55
N GLU A 74 2.84 -36.31 -25.38
CA GLU A 74 2.41 -34.90 -25.35
C GLU A 74 1.69 -34.56 -24.04
N HIS A 75 0.88 -35.48 -23.51
CA HIS A 75 0.15 -35.28 -22.27
C HIS A 75 1.09 -35.09 -21.05
N THR A 76 2.35 -35.53 -21.15
CA THR A 76 3.35 -35.24 -20.12
C THR A 76 3.67 -33.74 -19.94
N GLY A 77 3.30 -32.90 -20.92
CA GLY A 77 3.65 -31.48 -20.99
C GLY A 77 5.14 -31.19 -21.18
N LEU A 78 5.95 -32.26 -21.40
CA LEU A 78 7.38 -32.13 -21.66
C LEU A 78 7.69 -31.82 -23.12
N PHE A 79 6.81 -32.27 -24.02
CA PHE A 79 6.97 -32.20 -25.46
C PHE A 79 5.68 -31.66 -26.08
N PRO A 80 5.66 -30.39 -26.51
CA PRO A 80 4.50 -29.78 -27.17
C PRO A 80 4.20 -30.37 -28.53
N LYS A 81 5.21 -31.03 -29.09
CA LYS A 81 5.09 -31.70 -30.40
C LYS A 81 5.91 -32.97 -30.41
N VAL A 82 5.26 -34.06 -30.82
CA VAL A 82 5.87 -35.36 -31.01
C VAL A 82 5.66 -35.80 -32.44
N GLU A 83 6.72 -35.93 -33.21
CA GLU A 83 6.66 -36.45 -34.57
C GLU A 83 7.17 -37.86 -34.60
N VAL A 84 6.58 -38.72 -35.47
CA VAL A 84 7.05 -40.08 -35.64
C VAL A 84 7.50 -40.26 -37.08
N ASN A 85 8.77 -40.64 -37.25
CA ASN A 85 9.31 -41.00 -38.50
C ASN A 85 9.46 -42.52 -38.60
N VAL A 86 8.81 -43.11 -39.60
CA VAL A 86 8.84 -44.57 -39.83
C VAL A 86 9.87 -44.87 -40.93
N VAL A 87 10.88 -45.66 -40.58
CA VAL A 87 11.94 -46.02 -41.50
C VAL A 87 12.03 -47.50 -41.63
N PRO A 88 12.09 -48.07 -42.86
CA PRO A 88 12.36 -49.51 -43.06
C PRO A 88 13.73 -49.90 -42.48
N ASP A 89 13.76 -50.99 -41.75
CA ASP A 89 14.96 -51.58 -41.12
C ASP A 89 15.03 -53.06 -41.45
N PRO A 90 16.21 -53.69 -41.47
CA PRO A 90 16.36 -55.12 -41.78
C PRO A 90 15.54 -56.07 -40.82
N SER A 91 15.22 -55.59 -39.62
CA SER A 91 14.43 -56.31 -38.63
C SER A 91 12.94 -55.95 -38.66
N GLY A 92 12.49 -55.14 -39.64
CA GLY A 92 11.10 -54.69 -39.78
C GLY A 92 11.00 -53.16 -39.94
N LEU A 93 10.11 -52.51 -39.18
CA LEU A 93 10.02 -51.04 -39.17
C LEU A 93 10.73 -50.47 -37.94
N ARG A 94 11.49 -49.41 -38.17
CA ARG A 94 12.05 -48.59 -37.06
C ARG A 94 11.18 -47.34 -36.87
N LEU A 95 10.66 -47.15 -35.66
CA LEU A 95 9.87 -45.96 -35.29
C LEU A 95 10.74 -45.01 -34.52
N ASN A 96 11.01 -43.84 -35.08
CA ASN A 96 11.76 -42.75 -34.46
C ASN A 96 10.76 -41.71 -33.96
N PHE A 97 10.52 -41.67 -32.65
CA PHE A 97 9.72 -40.63 -32.01
C PHE A 97 10.65 -39.43 -31.79
N LEU A 98 10.42 -38.36 -32.54
CA LEU A 98 11.15 -37.10 -32.43
C LEU A 98 10.41 -36.26 -31.38
N LEU A 99 11.05 -36.04 -30.23
CA LEU A 99 10.49 -35.37 -29.09
C LEU A 99 11.03 -33.92 -29.03
N GLU A 100 10.22 -32.94 -29.44
CA GLU A 100 10.60 -31.54 -29.33
C GLU A 100 10.32 -31.05 -27.89
N PRO A 101 11.37 -30.64 -27.11
CA PRO A 101 11.14 -30.22 -25.73
C PRO A 101 10.38 -28.89 -25.66
N ALA A 102 9.47 -28.75 -24.67
CA ALA A 102 8.87 -27.48 -24.32
C ALA A 102 9.90 -26.63 -23.55
N TYR A 103 10.11 -25.42 -24.01
CA TYR A 103 10.87 -24.41 -23.28
C TYR A 103 9.92 -23.43 -22.62
N TYR A 104 10.26 -22.96 -21.45
CA TYR A 104 9.48 -21.97 -20.71
C TYR A 104 10.27 -20.69 -20.51
N LEU A 105 9.59 -19.60 -20.13
CA LEU A 105 10.25 -18.32 -19.95
C LEU A 105 11.06 -18.29 -18.65
N GLY A 106 12.35 -18.06 -18.79
CA GLY A 106 13.26 -17.76 -17.71
C GLY A 106 13.15 -16.31 -17.26
N ILE A 107 14.25 -15.56 -17.29
CA ILE A 107 14.27 -14.13 -17.00
C ILE A 107 14.07 -13.31 -18.28
N ILE A 108 13.36 -12.19 -18.16
CA ILE A 108 13.20 -11.20 -19.22
C ILE A 108 13.95 -9.94 -18.81
N ASP A 109 14.94 -9.51 -19.58
CA ASP A 109 15.75 -8.32 -19.27
C ASP A 109 15.53 -7.20 -20.29
N PHE A 110 15.71 -5.95 -19.84
CA PHE A 110 15.52 -4.75 -20.68
C PHE A 110 16.72 -3.82 -20.60
N PRO A 111 17.91 -4.24 -21.10
CA PRO A 111 19.09 -3.40 -21.11
C PRO A 111 18.84 -2.07 -21.84
N GLY A 112 19.20 -0.96 -21.22
CA GLY A 112 19.03 0.38 -21.77
C GLY A 112 17.69 1.05 -21.43
N ALA A 113 16.58 0.33 -21.27
CA ALA A 113 15.28 0.88 -20.93
C ALA A 113 15.07 1.04 -19.41
N GLY A 114 15.64 0.17 -18.59
CA GLY A 114 15.49 0.15 -17.12
C GLY A 114 15.99 1.40 -16.38
N LYS A 115 16.74 2.29 -17.06
CA LYS A 115 17.10 3.58 -16.47
C LYS A 115 15.94 4.56 -16.37
N LEU A 116 14.96 4.46 -17.26
CA LEU A 116 13.87 5.42 -17.44
C LEU A 116 12.50 4.85 -17.04
N PHE A 117 12.32 3.55 -17.23
CA PHE A 117 11.07 2.86 -16.92
C PHE A 117 11.31 1.78 -15.87
N SER A 118 10.33 1.55 -14.99
CA SER A 118 10.42 0.46 -14.02
C SER A 118 10.35 -0.90 -14.71
N TYR A 119 11.06 -1.87 -14.17
CA TYR A 119 11.10 -3.24 -14.70
C TYR A 119 9.68 -3.85 -14.78
N THR A 120 8.89 -3.71 -13.72
CA THR A 120 7.50 -4.19 -13.69
C THR A 120 6.64 -3.58 -14.80
N ARG A 121 6.86 -2.28 -15.12
CA ARG A 121 6.12 -1.63 -16.21
C ARG A 121 6.50 -2.20 -17.57
N LEU A 122 7.78 -2.49 -17.78
CA LEU A 122 8.26 -3.09 -19.01
C LEU A 122 7.73 -4.52 -19.18
N LEU A 123 7.69 -5.32 -18.10
CA LEU A 123 7.07 -6.65 -18.11
C LEU A 123 5.57 -6.58 -18.48
N GLN A 124 4.82 -5.62 -17.91
CA GLN A 124 3.42 -5.41 -18.27
C GLN A 124 3.22 -5.05 -19.75
N VAL A 125 4.15 -4.32 -20.33
CA VAL A 125 4.08 -3.91 -21.74
C VAL A 125 4.32 -5.09 -22.68
N VAL A 126 5.31 -5.92 -22.40
CA VAL A 126 5.62 -7.08 -23.24
C VAL A 126 4.60 -8.22 -23.03
N ASN A 127 3.97 -8.27 -21.88
CA ASN A 127 2.86 -9.17 -21.52
C ASN A 127 3.09 -10.63 -21.95
N LEU A 128 4.25 -11.16 -21.58
CA LEU A 128 4.62 -12.56 -21.78
C LEU A 128 4.34 -13.31 -20.48
N PRO A 129 3.38 -14.23 -20.42
CA PRO A 129 3.08 -15.00 -19.22
C PRO A 129 4.21 -15.98 -18.88
N ASP A 130 4.57 -16.07 -17.61
CA ASP A 130 5.63 -16.95 -17.13
C ASP A 130 5.29 -18.45 -17.27
N GLU A 131 4.01 -18.79 -17.26
CA GLU A 131 3.54 -20.17 -17.24
C GLU A 131 3.29 -20.76 -18.65
N ASP A 132 3.31 -19.92 -19.71
CA ASP A 132 3.10 -20.38 -21.07
C ASP A 132 4.40 -20.91 -21.69
N PRO A 133 4.33 -21.92 -22.57
CA PRO A 133 5.48 -22.34 -23.36
C PRO A 133 6.03 -21.20 -24.20
N TYR A 134 7.34 -21.18 -24.38
CA TYR A 134 8.01 -20.21 -25.23
C TYR A 134 7.50 -20.28 -26.68
N ASP A 135 7.07 -19.13 -27.18
CA ASP A 135 6.63 -18.95 -28.56
C ASP A 135 7.33 -17.74 -29.20
N LYS A 136 8.08 -17.99 -30.25
CA LYS A 136 8.82 -16.95 -31.00
C LYS A 136 7.87 -15.90 -31.61
N ALA A 137 6.67 -16.29 -32.03
CA ALA A 137 5.69 -15.35 -32.58
C ALA A 137 5.22 -14.35 -31.52
N ARG A 138 4.99 -14.80 -30.30
CA ARG A 138 4.63 -13.93 -29.15
C ARG A 138 5.76 -12.96 -28.80
N VAL A 139 7.03 -13.38 -28.93
CA VAL A 139 8.18 -12.50 -28.68
C VAL A 139 8.23 -11.35 -29.69
N VAL A 140 7.92 -11.60 -30.95
CA VAL A 140 7.83 -10.56 -31.98
C VAL A 140 6.73 -9.54 -31.65
N LEU A 141 5.56 -10.01 -31.21
CA LEU A 141 4.47 -9.15 -30.77
C LEU A 141 4.85 -8.32 -29.54
N ALA A 142 5.57 -8.91 -28.59
CA ALA A 142 6.08 -8.25 -27.41
C ALA A 142 7.08 -7.13 -27.77
N GLU A 143 7.99 -7.38 -28.74
CA GLU A 143 8.89 -6.35 -29.24
C GLU A 143 8.13 -5.19 -29.88
N GLU A 144 7.11 -5.48 -30.67
CA GLU A 144 6.28 -4.44 -31.29
C GLU A 144 5.50 -3.62 -30.23
N ALA A 145 4.97 -4.29 -29.20
CA ALA A 145 4.30 -3.62 -28.07
C ALA A 145 5.27 -2.69 -27.33
N LEU A 146 6.50 -3.16 -27.08
CA LEU A 146 7.55 -2.37 -26.46
C LEU A 146 7.95 -1.17 -27.34
N ARG A 147 8.07 -1.35 -28.65
CA ARG A 147 8.35 -0.26 -29.59
C ARG A 147 7.27 0.80 -29.58
N LYS A 148 6.01 0.41 -29.64
CA LYS A 148 4.84 1.31 -29.54
C LYS A 148 4.82 2.06 -28.19
N PHE A 149 5.13 1.37 -27.10
CA PHE A 149 5.24 1.98 -25.78
C PHE A 149 6.34 3.05 -25.74
N LEU A 150 7.53 2.78 -26.27
CA LEU A 150 8.64 3.73 -26.32
C LEU A 150 8.30 4.95 -27.17
N GLN A 151 7.68 4.77 -28.34
CA GLN A 151 7.20 5.84 -29.20
C GLN A 151 6.17 6.75 -28.50
N ARG A 152 5.18 6.15 -27.82
CA ARG A 152 4.21 6.90 -27.01
C ARG A 152 4.86 7.73 -25.92
N ASN A 153 5.99 7.27 -25.39
CA ASN A 153 6.79 7.97 -24.39
C ASN A 153 7.82 8.94 -25.01
N GLY A 154 7.76 9.20 -26.31
CA GLY A 154 8.57 10.19 -27.01
C GLY A 154 9.91 9.68 -27.54
N TYR A 155 10.18 8.38 -27.44
CA TYR A 155 11.41 7.77 -27.94
C TYR A 155 11.19 7.11 -29.32
N PHE A 156 10.97 7.94 -30.35
CA PHE A 156 10.65 7.47 -31.69
C PHE A 156 11.84 6.80 -32.40
N GLN A 157 13.07 7.16 -32.03
CA GLN A 157 14.32 6.59 -32.59
C GLN A 157 14.83 5.41 -31.75
N ALA A 158 14.02 4.88 -30.84
CA ALA A 158 14.41 3.72 -30.06
C ALA A 158 14.58 2.50 -30.96
N ALA A 159 15.75 1.87 -30.92
CA ALA A 159 16.03 0.62 -31.58
C ALA A 159 16.02 -0.51 -30.55
N ILE A 160 15.31 -1.58 -30.84
CA ILE A 160 15.19 -2.77 -30.00
C ILE A 160 15.89 -3.91 -30.75
N GLN A 161 16.73 -4.60 -30.03
CA GLN A 161 17.33 -5.85 -30.47
C GLN A 161 16.94 -6.93 -29.47
N THR A 162 16.21 -7.92 -29.93
CA THR A 162 15.75 -9.05 -29.10
C THR A 162 16.75 -10.20 -29.27
N ASP A 163 17.22 -10.72 -28.15
CA ASP A 163 18.06 -11.89 -28.05
C ASP A 163 17.40 -12.93 -27.14
N SER A 164 17.54 -14.21 -27.49
CA SER A 164 17.03 -15.35 -26.76
C SER A 164 18.14 -16.32 -26.45
N GLN A 165 18.43 -16.54 -25.20
CA GLN A 165 19.38 -17.51 -24.71
C GLN A 165 18.65 -18.75 -24.23
N ILE A 166 18.91 -19.87 -24.90
CA ILE A 166 18.30 -21.16 -24.54
C ILE A 166 19.19 -21.82 -23.48
N ASP A 167 18.57 -22.27 -22.42
CA ASP A 167 19.15 -23.10 -21.36
C ASP A 167 18.54 -24.51 -21.50
N ASP A 168 19.24 -25.39 -22.15
CA ASP A 168 18.80 -26.76 -22.44
C ASP A 168 18.70 -27.60 -21.18
N ASP A 169 19.60 -27.39 -20.21
CA ASP A 169 19.63 -28.17 -18.96
C ASP A 169 18.36 -27.95 -18.14
N HIS A 170 17.87 -26.70 -18.10
CA HIS A 170 16.67 -26.33 -17.35
C HIS A 170 15.41 -26.19 -18.23
N GLN A 171 15.53 -26.34 -19.56
CA GLN A 171 14.44 -26.09 -20.52
C GLN A 171 13.85 -24.68 -20.40
N LEU A 172 14.72 -23.67 -20.32
CA LEU A 172 14.34 -22.27 -20.16
C LEU A 172 14.86 -21.43 -21.32
N VAL A 173 14.13 -20.35 -21.64
CA VAL A 173 14.58 -19.31 -22.56
C VAL A 173 14.65 -17.99 -21.82
N ASN A 174 15.85 -17.44 -21.68
CA ASN A 174 16.08 -16.12 -21.17
C ASN A 174 15.98 -15.10 -22.29
N LEU A 175 15.13 -14.09 -22.16
CA LEU A 175 14.91 -13.07 -23.16
C LEU A 175 15.58 -11.76 -22.78
N SER A 176 16.23 -11.13 -23.75
CA SER A 176 16.83 -9.81 -23.58
C SER A 176 16.33 -8.85 -24.66
N PHE A 177 15.54 -7.85 -24.28
CA PHE A 177 15.14 -6.74 -25.15
C PHE A 177 16.12 -5.59 -24.96
N SER A 178 17.24 -5.62 -25.67
CA SER A 178 18.27 -4.58 -25.65
C SER A 178 17.78 -3.31 -26.36
N VAL A 179 17.57 -2.23 -25.60
CA VAL A 179 16.99 -0.99 -26.10
C VAL A 179 18.04 0.11 -26.17
N LYS A 180 18.31 0.60 -27.39
CA LYS A 180 19.02 1.85 -27.62
C LYS A 180 17.98 2.96 -27.68
N MET A 181 17.78 3.67 -26.56
CA MET A 181 16.67 4.63 -26.37
C MET A 181 16.65 5.78 -27.39
N GLY A 182 17.81 6.21 -27.89
CA GLY A 182 17.90 7.43 -28.68
C GLY A 182 17.61 8.70 -27.84
N LYS A 183 17.45 9.83 -28.54
CA LYS A 183 17.12 11.11 -27.91
C LYS A 183 15.60 11.25 -27.79
N LEU A 184 15.14 11.78 -26.64
CA LEU A 184 13.74 12.12 -26.44
C LEU A 184 13.31 13.20 -27.46
N ALA A 185 12.24 12.94 -28.22
CA ALA A 185 11.73 13.86 -29.21
C ALA A 185 11.23 15.17 -28.59
N ARG A 186 11.31 16.24 -29.34
CA ARG A 186 10.88 17.56 -28.91
C ARG A 186 9.70 18.02 -29.74
N VAL A 187 8.80 18.79 -29.13
CA VAL A 187 7.67 19.41 -29.81
C VAL A 187 8.19 20.38 -30.89
N ALA A 188 7.75 20.21 -32.12
CA ALA A 188 7.99 21.11 -33.23
C ALA A 188 6.95 22.19 -33.28
N SER A 189 5.69 21.83 -33.38
CA SER A 189 4.55 22.72 -33.43
C SER A 189 3.41 22.20 -32.56
N VAL A 190 2.46 23.09 -32.23
CA VAL A 190 1.21 22.73 -31.57
C VAL A 190 0.09 23.43 -32.34
N SER A 191 -0.92 22.65 -32.76
CA SER A 191 -2.06 23.13 -33.50
C SER A 191 -3.37 22.56 -32.96
N PHE A 192 -4.47 23.26 -33.22
CA PHE A 192 -5.81 22.80 -32.88
C PHE A 192 -6.63 22.69 -34.16
N GLN A 193 -7.52 21.72 -34.18
CA GLN A 193 -8.50 21.50 -35.27
C GLN A 193 -9.89 21.70 -34.67
N GLY A 194 -10.68 22.59 -35.24
CA GLY A 194 -12.05 22.85 -34.85
C GLY A 194 -12.36 24.20 -34.22
N PRO A 195 -11.50 24.82 -33.37
CA PRO A 195 -11.68 26.15 -32.83
C PRO A 195 -11.57 27.23 -33.91
N ASP A 196 -12.19 28.38 -33.66
CA ASP A 196 -11.92 29.60 -34.45
C ASP A 196 -10.55 30.19 -34.07
N ALA A 197 -10.06 31.15 -34.88
CA ALA A 197 -8.75 31.78 -34.67
C ALA A 197 -8.60 32.48 -33.31
N SER A 198 -9.69 33.01 -32.74
CA SER A 198 -9.67 33.67 -31.45
C SER A 198 -9.55 32.67 -30.29
N GLU A 199 -10.24 31.56 -30.40
CA GLU A 199 -10.18 30.46 -29.41
C GLU A 199 -8.85 29.74 -29.50
N ASP A 200 -8.33 29.49 -30.70
CA ASP A 200 -7.02 28.89 -30.93
C ASP A 200 -5.92 29.67 -30.19
N ALA A 201 -5.93 31.03 -30.32
CA ALA A 201 -4.99 31.88 -29.62
C ALA A 201 -5.09 31.78 -28.09
N ARG A 202 -6.33 31.68 -27.56
CA ARG A 202 -6.56 31.51 -26.10
C ARG A 202 -6.08 30.12 -25.60
N LEU A 203 -6.36 29.07 -26.35
CA LEU A 203 -5.90 27.72 -26.01
C LEU A 203 -4.37 27.61 -26.05
N LEU A 204 -3.72 28.22 -27.06
CA LEU A 204 -2.27 28.32 -27.12
C LEU A 204 -1.69 29.09 -25.93
N HIS A 205 -2.32 30.19 -25.54
CA HIS A 205 -1.91 30.95 -24.37
C HIS A 205 -2.01 30.12 -23.09
N SER A 206 -3.08 29.34 -22.94
CA SER A 206 -3.32 28.51 -21.74
C SER A 206 -2.20 27.51 -21.50
N ILE A 207 -1.76 26.78 -22.54
CA ILE A 207 -0.69 25.76 -22.48
C ILE A 207 0.73 26.35 -22.47
N ARG A 208 0.87 27.67 -22.69
CA ARG A 208 2.16 28.39 -22.60
C ARG A 208 2.31 29.23 -21.34
N SER A 209 1.27 29.31 -20.51
CA SER A 209 1.19 30.15 -19.31
C SER A 209 2.13 29.70 -18.19
N LEU A 210 2.34 30.56 -17.18
CA LEU A 210 3.05 30.19 -15.95
C LEU A 210 2.36 29.01 -15.22
N ARG A 211 1.04 28.98 -15.23
CA ARG A 211 0.28 27.86 -14.67
C ARG A 211 0.61 26.54 -15.38
N ALA A 212 0.75 26.56 -16.72
CA ALA A 212 1.19 25.40 -17.49
C ALA A 212 2.59 24.91 -17.09
N ARG A 213 3.48 25.85 -16.76
CA ARG A 213 4.83 25.51 -16.27
C ARG A 213 4.78 24.76 -14.93
N PHE A 214 3.99 25.24 -13.98
CA PHE A 214 3.87 24.61 -12.65
C PHE A 214 3.06 23.30 -12.67
N SER A 215 2.09 23.17 -13.58
CA SER A 215 1.28 21.96 -13.73
C SER A 215 1.93 20.89 -14.60
N GLY A 216 3.13 21.13 -15.14
CA GLY A 216 3.81 20.20 -16.05
C GLY A 216 3.27 20.19 -17.49
N GLY A 217 2.21 20.95 -17.79
CA GLY A 217 1.54 21.01 -19.09
C GLY A 217 2.09 22.07 -20.06
N LEU A 218 3.29 22.64 -19.81
CA LEU A 218 3.90 23.62 -20.67
C LEU A 218 4.25 23.01 -22.02
N LEU A 219 3.46 23.31 -23.05
CA LEU A 219 3.60 22.78 -24.39
C LEU A 219 3.97 23.90 -25.37
N LYS A 220 5.24 23.96 -25.75
CA LYS A 220 5.78 24.91 -26.73
C LYS A 220 6.93 24.28 -27.52
N PRO A 221 7.26 24.80 -28.71
CA PRO A 221 8.39 24.32 -29.51
C PRO A 221 9.67 24.18 -28.69
N GLY A 222 10.41 23.08 -28.91
CA GLY A 222 11.64 22.74 -28.20
C GLY A 222 11.48 22.03 -26.86
N LYS A 223 10.27 21.94 -26.28
CA LYS A 223 10.02 21.16 -25.05
C LYS A 223 9.97 19.65 -25.37
N PRO A 224 10.40 18.78 -24.44
CA PRO A 224 10.28 17.33 -24.62
C PRO A 224 8.83 16.91 -24.85
N TYR A 225 8.60 15.99 -25.76
CA TYR A 225 7.32 15.31 -25.93
C TYR A 225 7.22 14.16 -24.91
N THR A 226 6.27 14.22 -23.98
CA THR A 226 6.01 13.15 -23.01
C THR A 226 4.49 13.02 -22.76
N PRO A 227 3.99 11.80 -22.47
CA PRO A 227 2.57 11.56 -22.22
C PRO A 227 2.00 12.43 -21.10
N GLU A 228 2.78 12.59 -20.01
CA GLU A 228 2.35 13.39 -18.85
C GLU A 228 2.17 14.86 -19.23
N ARG A 229 3.05 15.39 -20.08
CA ARG A 229 2.96 16.76 -20.57
C ARG A 229 1.76 16.97 -21.46
N ILE A 230 1.48 16.01 -22.34
CA ILE A 230 0.30 16.05 -23.22
C ILE A 230 -0.97 15.95 -22.40
N ALA A 231 -1.06 15.00 -21.46
CA ALA A 231 -2.21 14.85 -20.58
C ALA A 231 -2.47 16.11 -19.72
N ALA A 232 -1.39 16.73 -19.19
CA ALA A 232 -1.50 17.96 -18.44
C ALA A 232 -1.93 19.13 -19.34
N ALA A 233 -1.44 19.21 -20.57
CA ALA A 233 -1.88 20.21 -21.55
C ALA A 233 -3.35 20.01 -21.92
N THR A 234 -3.79 18.79 -22.20
CA THR A 234 -5.20 18.44 -22.44
C THR A 234 -6.09 18.88 -21.29
N THR A 235 -5.64 18.65 -20.04
CA THR A 235 -6.36 19.10 -18.84
C THR A 235 -6.45 20.64 -18.76
N LEU A 236 -5.40 21.34 -19.15
CA LEU A 236 -5.41 22.81 -19.20
C LEU A 236 -6.35 23.35 -20.30
N ILE A 237 -6.35 22.72 -21.46
CA ILE A 237 -7.26 23.06 -22.58
C ILE A 237 -8.72 22.89 -22.13
N ARG A 238 -9.09 21.71 -21.62
CA ARG A 238 -10.43 21.44 -21.07
C ARG A 238 -10.79 22.42 -19.96
N GLY A 239 -9.84 22.70 -19.05
CA GLY A 239 -10.05 23.66 -17.97
C GLY A 239 -10.24 25.10 -18.44
N THR A 240 -9.66 25.48 -19.57
CA THR A 240 -9.86 26.79 -20.21
C THR A 240 -11.23 26.88 -20.83
N LEU A 241 -11.64 25.89 -21.61
CA LEU A 241 -12.98 25.78 -22.19
C LEU A 241 -14.09 25.73 -21.11
N ALA A 242 -13.86 24.97 -20.04
CA ALA A 242 -14.80 24.90 -18.91
C ALA A 242 -14.94 26.23 -18.15
N LYS A 243 -13.91 27.09 -18.11
CA LYS A 243 -14.02 28.46 -17.55
C LYS A 243 -14.84 29.38 -18.42
N GLN A 244 -14.87 29.14 -19.71
CA GLN A 244 -15.70 29.83 -20.69
C GLN A 244 -17.13 29.24 -20.78
N HIS A 245 -17.47 28.35 -19.87
CA HIS A 245 -18.73 27.62 -19.83
C HIS A 245 -18.96 26.60 -20.96
N HIS A 246 -17.92 26.21 -21.72
CA HIS A 246 -18.00 25.13 -22.68
C HIS A 246 -17.82 23.78 -21.95
N LEU A 247 -18.81 23.38 -21.16
CA LEU A 247 -18.75 22.18 -20.30
C LEU A 247 -18.90 20.87 -21.10
N ALA A 248 -19.42 20.95 -22.33
CA ALA A 248 -19.57 19.80 -23.24
C ALA A 248 -18.45 19.77 -24.30
N SER A 249 -17.30 20.38 -24.02
CA SER A 249 -16.17 20.37 -24.94
C SER A 249 -15.47 19.01 -24.98
N HIS A 250 -15.20 18.51 -26.18
CA HIS A 250 -14.42 17.30 -26.37
C HIS A 250 -13.02 17.64 -26.87
N VAL A 251 -11.98 17.17 -26.18
CA VAL A 251 -10.58 17.40 -26.53
C VAL A 251 -9.89 16.07 -26.67
N GLN A 252 -9.44 15.76 -27.85
CA GLN A 252 -8.73 14.53 -28.18
C GLN A 252 -7.38 14.88 -28.82
N GLU A 253 -6.32 14.19 -28.40
CA GLU A 253 -5.02 14.24 -29.07
C GLU A 253 -5.10 13.42 -30.36
N ASN A 254 -4.69 14.00 -31.47
CA ASN A 254 -4.46 13.27 -32.70
C ASN A 254 -3.14 12.50 -32.64
N PRO A 255 -2.97 11.44 -33.42
CA PRO A 255 -1.68 10.77 -33.55
C PRO A 255 -0.57 11.77 -33.87
N PRO A 256 0.55 11.73 -33.12
CA PRO A 256 1.62 12.67 -33.31
C PRO A 256 2.31 12.47 -34.66
N GLN A 257 2.63 13.56 -35.37
CA GLN A 257 3.39 13.51 -36.60
C GLN A 257 4.88 13.68 -36.27
N TYR A 258 5.65 12.61 -36.49
CA TYR A 258 7.07 12.57 -36.16
C TYR A 258 7.96 12.88 -37.35
N HIS A 259 8.88 13.81 -37.20
CA HIS A 259 9.91 14.19 -38.17
C HIS A 259 11.26 13.62 -37.76
N ALA A 260 11.70 12.59 -38.46
CA ALA A 260 12.89 11.81 -38.13
C ALA A 260 14.21 12.60 -38.30
N ASP A 261 14.28 13.48 -39.26
CA ASP A 261 15.45 14.33 -39.61
C ASP A 261 15.83 15.27 -38.45
N LYS A 262 14.82 15.83 -37.74
CA LYS A 262 14.99 16.81 -36.67
C LYS A 262 14.70 16.27 -35.28
N ASN A 263 14.27 15.00 -35.19
CA ASN A 263 13.77 14.38 -33.97
C ASN A 263 12.72 15.26 -33.26
N ARG A 264 11.72 15.70 -34.02
CA ARG A 264 10.65 16.59 -33.55
C ARG A 264 9.28 16.00 -33.83
N VAL A 265 8.27 16.46 -33.08
CA VAL A 265 6.89 15.99 -33.15
C VAL A 265 5.96 17.18 -33.29
N ASP A 266 5.09 17.16 -34.28
CA ASP A 266 3.93 18.05 -34.37
C ASP A 266 2.80 17.42 -33.54
N VAL A 267 2.30 18.21 -32.60
CA VAL A 267 1.20 17.84 -31.71
C VAL A 267 -0.05 18.58 -32.18
N SER A 268 -1.09 17.82 -32.50
CA SER A 268 -2.37 18.43 -32.85
C SER A 268 -3.48 17.89 -31.94
N PHE A 269 -4.40 18.77 -31.57
CA PHE A 269 -5.58 18.41 -30.80
C PHE A 269 -6.83 18.64 -31.64
N LYS A 270 -7.69 17.66 -31.71
CA LYS A 270 -9.06 17.85 -32.18
C LYS A 270 -9.88 18.39 -31.02
N VAL A 271 -10.40 19.59 -31.17
CA VAL A 271 -11.15 20.29 -30.15
C VAL A 271 -12.56 20.61 -30.68
N GLU A 272 -13.52 19.95 -30.11
CA GLU A 272 -14.93 20.27 -30.31
C GLU A 272 -15.38 21.15 -29.16
N VAL A 273 -15.48 22.45 -29.40
CA VAL A 273 -15.71 23.47 -28.35
C VAL A 273 -17.08 23.27 -27.70
N GLY A 274 -18.09 22.86 -28.49
CA GLY A 274 -19.45 22.68 -28.02
C GLY A 274 -20.15 24.01 -27.65
N PRO A 275 -21.44 23.97 -27.30
CA PRO A 275 -22.18 25.15 -26.89
C PRO A 275 -21.77 25.66 -25.52
N VAL A 276 -22.07 26.92 -25.24
CA VAL A 276 -21.92 27.49 -23.90
C VAL A 276 -23.01 26.91 -22.99
N VAL A 277 -22.57 26.28 -21.90
CA VAL A 277 -23.47 25.62 -20.94
C VAL A 277 -23.56 26.42 -19.67
N THR A 278 -24.72 26.94 -19.38
CA THR A 278 -25.03 27.61 -18.12
C THR A 278 -25.78 26.64 -17.22
N VAL A 279 -25.16 26.20 -16.13
CA VAL A 279 -25.82 25.42 -15.09
C VAL A 279 -26.24 26.37 -13.98
N ARG A 280 -27.54 26.47 -13.73
CA ARG A 280 -28.11 27.32 -12.70
C ARG A 280 -28.92 26.49 -11.70
N MET A 281 -28.81 26.81 -10.44
CA MET A 281 -29.65 26.25 -9.40
C MET A 281 -30.50 27.37 -8.83
N THR A 282 -31.81 27.13 -8.72
CA THR A 282 -32.79 28.07 -8.20
C THR A 282 -33.52 27.48 -6.99
N GLY A 283 -34.13 28.31 -6.15
CA GLY A 283 -34.91 27.88 -4.98
C GLY A 283 -34.09 27.49 -3.75
N ALA A 284 -32.78 27.22 -3.88
CA ALA A 284 -31.95 26.85 -2.75
C ALA A 284 -30.50 27.31 -2.88
N ARG A 285 -29.76 27.31 -1.75
CA ARG A 285 -28.30 27.49 -1.70
C ARG A 285 -27.63 26.28 -1.09
N LEU A 286 -26.49 25.85 -1.65
CA LEU A 286 -25.72 24.69 -1.17
C LEU A 286 -24.90 25.02 0.07
N SER A 287 -24.47 26.28 0.23
CA SER A 287 -23.72 26.79 1.37
C SER A 287 -24.13 28.23 1.69
N LEU A 288 -23.90 28.63 2.95
CA LEU A 288 -24.05 30.04 3.39
C LEU A 288 -23.02 30.97 2.74
N LEU A 289 -21.82 30.46 2.45
CA LEU A 289 -20.74 31.21 1.80
C LEU A 289 -20.83 31.03 0.28
N PRO A 290 -20.97 32.10 -0.50
CA PRO A 290 -21.19 32.06 -1.96
C PRO A 290 -20.12 31.28 -2.71
N PHE A 291 -18.83 31.46 -2.37
CA PHE A 291 -17.72 30.76 -3.02
C PHE A 291 -17.69 29.25 -2.74
N MET A 292 -18.18 28.81 -1.57
CA MET A 292 -18.34 27.41 -1.23
C MET A 292 -19.51 26.77 -1.98
N SER A 293 -20.57 27.54 -2.23
CA SER A 293 -21.74 27.06 -2.98
C SER A 293 -21.36 26.64 -4.40
N GLY A 294 -20.59 27.49 -5.12
CA GLY A 294 -20.10 27.13 -6.46
C GLY A 294 -19.19 25.91 -6.50
N ARG A 295 -18.31 25.77 -5.48
CA ARG A 295 -17.42 24.60 -5.35
C ARG A 295 -18.22 23.31 -5.05
N GLN A 296 -19.28 23.39 -4.24
CA GLN A 296 -20.16 22.26 -3.95
C GLN A 296 -21.01 21.87 -5.17
N MET A 297 -21.53 22.84 -5.92
CA MET A 297 -22.27 22.60 -7.16
C MET A 297 -21.43 21.78 -8.15
N LYS A 298 -20.16 22.16 -8.34
CA LYS A 298 -19.22 21.43 -9.21
C LYS A 298 -18.95 19.98 -8.77
N LYS A 299 -19.11 19.67 -7.47
CA LYS A 299 -18.94 18.31 -6.93
C LYS A 299 -20.21 17.45 -7.06
N LEU A 300 -21.38 18.10 -7.03
CA LEU A 300 -22.65 17.37 -7.02
C LEU A 300 -23.18 17.11 -8.43
N ILE A 301 -22.82 17.95 -9.39
CA ILE A 301 -23.31 17.85 -10.77
C ILE A 301 -22.21 17.23 -11.64
N PRO A 302 -22.39 15.97 -12.10
CA PRO A 302 -21.37 15.21 -12.83
C PRO A 302 -20.93 15.84 -14.15
N ILE A 303 -21.76 16.65 -14.77
CA ILE A 303 -21.45 17.39 -16.02
C ILE A 303 -20.13 18.17 -15.91
N TYR A 304 -19.79 18.67 -14.72
CA TYR A 304 -18.53 19.41 -14.50
C TYR A 304 -17.28 18.50 -14.47
N SER A 305 -17.44 17.22 -14.13
CA SER A 305 -16.33 16.25 -14.08
C SER A 305 -16.19 15.45 -15.36
N GLU A 306 -17.31 15.05 -15.94
CA GLU A 306 -17.32 14.18 -17.14
C GLU A 306 -17.11 14.98 -18.44
N GLY A 307 -17.45 16.26 -18.46
CA GLY A 307 -17.28 17.11 -19.64
C GLY A 307 -18.19 16.75 -20.81
N THR A 308 -19.33 16.15 -20.53
CA THR A 308 -20.37 15.81 -21.49
C THR A 308 -21.74 16.11 -20.90
N ILE A 309 -22.74 16.27 -21.76
CA ILE A 309 -24.13 16.53 -21.34
C ILE A 309 -25.02 15.48 -21.99
N ASP A 310 -25.49 14.58 -21.18
CA ASP A 310 -26.49 13.60 -21.57
C ASP A 310 -27.61 13.53 -20.51
N ARG A 311 -28.66 12.81 -20.81
CA ARG A 311 -29.84 12.72 -19.95
C ARG A 311 -29.51 12.03 -18.64
N ASP A 312 -28.58 11.06 -18.66
CA ASP A 312 -28.22 10.26 -17.48
C ASP A 312 -27.42 11.10 -16.49
N LEU A 313 -26.45 11.89 -16.94
CA LEU A 313 -25.69 12.82 -16.10
C LEU A 313 -26.56 13.95 -15.52
N MET A 314 -27.58 14.41 -16.28
CA MET A 314 -28.56 15.38 -15.77
C MET A 314 -29.41 14.77 -14.65
N GLN A 315 -29.87 13.54 -14.80
CA GLN A 315 -30.62 12.80 -13.77
C GLN A 315 -29.75 12.47 -12.56
N GLU A 316 -28.51 12.06 -12.79
CA GLU A 316 -27.55 11.83 -11.70
C GLU A 316 -27.30 13.12 -10.90
N GLY A 317 -27.11 14.25 -11.58
CA GLY A 317 -26.98 15.56 -10.94
C GLY A 317 -28.22 15.93 -10.12
N GLN A 318 -29.42 15.67 -10.63
CA GLN A 318 -30.68 15.83 -9.93
C GLN A 318 -30.73 14.96 -8.66
N GLN A 319 -30.40 13.67 -8.79
CA GLN A 319 -30.40 12.73 -7.67
C GLN A 319 -29.35 13.10 -6.60
N ASN A 320 -28.17 13.53 -7.03
CA ASN A 320 -27.12 14.00 -6.12
C ASN A 320 -27.54 15.25 -5.32
N LEU A 321 -28.30 16.15 -5.93
CA LEU A 321 -28.88 17.31 -5.25
C LEU A 321 -29.97 16.89 -4.26
N VAL A 322 -30.87 15.98 -4.64
CA VAL A 322 -31.87 15.41 -3.74
C VAL A 322 -31.20 14.78 -2.54
N ASP A 323 -30.25 13.87 -2.74
CA ASP A 323 -29.50 13.21 -1.67
C ASP A 323 -28.76 14.21 -0.75
N TYR A 324 -28.19 15.26 -1.31
CA TYR A 324 -27.49 16.30 -0.58
C TYR A 324 -28.44 17.05 0.39
N PHE A 325 -29.61 17.48 -0.10
CA PHE A 325 -30.56 18.21 0.73
C PHE A 325 -31.27 17.29 1.73
N GLN A 326 -31.58 16.04 1.35
CA GLN A 326 -32.15 15.05 2.27
C GLN A 326 -31.21 14.77 3.44
N LYS A 327 -29.91 14.60 3.19
CA LYS A 327 -28.90 14.46 4.28
C LYS A 327 -28.81 15.69 5.18
N LYS A 328 -29.24 16.85 4.73
CA LYS A 328 -29.34 18.09 5.54
C LYS A 328 -30.67 18.26 6.27
N GLY A 329 -31.55 17.27 6.19
CA GLY A 329 -32.83 17.24 6.87
C GLY A 329 -34.02 17.73 6.04
N TYR A 330 -33.86 18.04 4.76
CA TYR A 330 -34.95 18.40 3.86
C TYR A 330 -35.40 17.15 3.10
N PHE A 331 -36.16 16.29 3.75
CA PHE A 331 -36.51 14.99 3.20
C PHE A 331 -37.46 15.10 2.00
N ASP A 332 -38.38 16.04 2.03
CA ASP A 332 -39.39 16.26 0.96
C ASP A 332 -38.87 17.10 -0.21
N VAL A 333 -37.55 17.29 -0.28
CA VAL A 333 -36.96 18.07 -1.35
C VAL A 333 -37.31 17.48 -2.72
N GLN A 334 -37.81 18.33 -3.58
CA GLN A 334 -38.01 18.05 -4.99
C GLN A 334 -37.03 18.86 -5.83
N VAL A 335 -36.41 18.20 -6.77
CA VAL A 335 -35.52 18.85 -7.72
C VAL A 335 -36.06 18.58 -9.12
N LYS A 336 -36.50 19.63 -9.80
CA LYS A 336 -36.95 19.57 -11.17
C LYS A 336 -35.83 20.06 -12.07
N THR A 337 -35.51 19.30 -13.11
CA THR A 337 -34.49 19.66 -14.08
C THR A 337 -35.14 20.15 -15.34
N THR A 338 -34.86 21.38 -15.75
CA THR A 338 -35.30 21.93 -17.02
C THR A 338 -34.09 22.18 -17.91
N PHE A 339 -34.23 21.79 -19.15
CA PHE A 339 -33.20 21.90 -20.18
C PHE A 339 -33.74 22.72 -21.33
N GLN A 340 -33.07 23.85 -21.63
CA GLN A 340 -33.44 24.73 -22.75
C GLN A 340 -32.24 24.79 -23.72
N GLN A 341 -32.47 24.39 -24.95
CA GLN A 341 -31.49 24.40 -26.01
C GLN A 341 -31.75 25.57 -26.94
N GLN A 342 -30.77 26.46 -27.08
CA GLN A 342 -30.68 27.51 -28.08
C GLN A 342 -29.47 27.21 -28.99
N PRO A 343 -29.37 27.76 -30.21
CA PRO A 343 -28.36 27.36 -31.19
C PRO A 343 -26.91 27.35 -30.70
N GLN A 344 -26.54 28.19 -29.75
CA GLN A 344 -25.18 28.29 -29.17
C GLN A 344 -25.18 28.27 -27.65
N HIS A 345 -26.32 28.18 -26.99
CA HIS A 345 -26.47 28.25 -25.54
C HIS A 345 -27.32 27.10 -25.03
N LEU A 346 -26.78 26.37 -24.04
CA LEU A 346 -27.55 25.37 -23.28
C LEU A 346 -27.78 25.91 -21.88
N LEU A 347 -29.01 26.07 -21.48
CA LEU A 347 -29.37 26.42 -20.11
C LEU A 347 -29.92 25.19 -19.38
N LEU A 348 -29.21 24.73 -18.39
CA LEU A 348 -29.63 23.67 -17.50
C LEU A 348 -29.98 24.27 -16.14
N VAL A 349 -31.24 24.18 -15.76
CA VAL A 349 -31.71 24.72 -14.46
C VAL A 349 -32.18 23.58 -13.59
N TYR A 350 -31.58 23.49 -12.41
CA TYR A 350 -32.05 22.66 -11.31
C TYR A 350 -32.89 23.54 -10.37
N GLN A 351 -34.18 23.40 -10.45
CA GLN A 351 -35.13 24.08 -9.55
C GLN A 351 -35.31 23.21 -8.31
N VAL A 352 -34.90 23.72 -7.16
CA VAL A 352 -34.93 23.01 -5.88
C VAL A 352 -36.04 23.58 -4.99
N GLU A 353 -36.99 22.74 -4.68
CA GLU A 353 -38.05 23.01 -3.72
C GLU A 353 -37.70 22.19 -2.45
N LYS A 354 -37.15 22.87 -1.43
CA LYS A 354 -36.58 22.17 -0.25
C LYS A 354 -37.62 21.49 0.63
N GLY A 355 -38.84 21.97 0.63
CA GLY A 355 -39.82 21.55 1.62
C GLY A 355 -39.46 21.99 3.05
N LYS A 356 -40.08 21.36 4.04
CA LYS A 356 -39.82 21.60 5.46
C LYS A 356 -38.61 20.83 5.93
N LYS A 357 -38.02 21.27 7.05
CA LYS A 357 -36.86 20.62 7.62
C LYS A 357 -37.30 19.65 8.72
N HIS A 358 -36.92 18.38 8.56
CA HIS A 358 -37.25 17.31 9.49
C HIS A 358 -36.02 16.89 10.34
N LYS A 359 -36.32 16.38 11.53
CA LYS A 359 -35.36 15.70 12.41
C LYS A 359 -35.67 14.22 12.43
N VAL A 360 -34.66 13.36 12.24
CA VAL A 360 -34.86 11.91 12.37
C VAL A 360 -35.09 11.56 13.83
N ASP A 361 -36.32 11.21 14.17
CA ASP A 361 -36.73 10.90 15.56
C ASP A 361 -36.40 9.45 15.90
N ARG A 362 -36.96 8.50 15.17
CA ARG A 362 -36.83 7.07 15.45
C ARG A 362 -36.43 6.31 14.20
N ILE A 363 -35.76 5.20 14.43
CA ILE A 363 -35.56 4.12 13.44
C ILE A 363 -36.36 2.96 13.97
N LEU A 364 -37.38 2.56 13.26
CA LEU A 364 -38.33 1.51 13.66
C LEU A 364 -38.11 0.30 12.73
N LEU A 365 -37.99 -0.86 13.36
CA LEU A 365 -37.91 -2.15 12.67
C LEU A 365 -39.24 -2.88 12.93
N GLN A 366 -39.85 -3.44 11.90
CA GLN A 366 -41.10 -4.17 11.98
C GLN A 366 -40.95 -5.51 11.24
N GLY A 367 -41.37 -6.59 11.91
CA GLY A 367 -41.31 -7.94 11.36
C GLY A 367 -39.98 -8.66 11.58
N ASN A 368 -39.07 -8.13 12.41
CA ASN A 368 -37.86 -8.79 12.85
C ASN A 368 -38.13 -9.67 14.06
N HIS A 369 -38.39 -10.94 13.85
CA HIS A 369 -38.67 -11.93 14.93
C HIS A 369 -37.40 -12.68 15.32
N GLU A 370 -36.53 -12.99 14.33
CA GLU A 370 -35.40 -13.89 14.51
C GLU A 370 -34.06 -13.15 14.72
N ILE A 371 -33.90 -11.94 14.19
CA ILE A 371 -32.68 -11.15 14.40
C ILE A 371 -32.96 -10.00 15.35
N SER A 372 -32.06 -9.84 16.34
CA SER A 372 -32.21 -8.82 17.36
C SER A 372 -32.19 -7.40 16.73
N GLU A 373 -33.03 -6.51 17.26
CA GLU A 373 -33.05 -5.10 16.86
C GLU A 373 -31.63 -4.48 16.94
N LYS A 374 -30.87 -4.85 17.97
CA LYS A 374 -29.50 -4.36 18.17
C LYS A 374 -28.58 -4.71 17.03
N ASP A 375 -28.62 -5.95 16.52
CA ASP A 375 -27.78 -6.41 15.42
C ASP A 375 -28.17 -5.73 14.11
N LEU A 376 -29.47 -5.55 13.87
CA LEU A 376 -29.98 -4.85 12.70
C LEU A 376 -29.62 -3.37 12.72
N LEU A 377 -29.79 -2.69 13.86
CA LEU A 377 -29.41 -1.29 14.01
C LEU A 377 -27.90 -1.06 13.80
N ALA A 378 -27.05 -2.04 14.08
CA ALA A 378 -25.60 -1.96 13.87
C ALA A 378 -25.23 -1.82 12.38
N VAL A 379 -26.05 -2.33 11.46
CA VAL A 379 -25.82 -2.26 10.01
C VAL A 379 -26.58 -1.13 9.32
N VAL A 380 -27.44 -0.40 10.04
CA VAL A 380 -28.20 0.75 9.52
C VAL A 380 -27.31 1.96 9.31
N THR A 381 -27.37 2.56 8.13
CA THR A 381 -26.62 3.76 7.77
C THR A 381 -27.36 5.07 8.05
N VAL A 382 -28.67 5.02 8.24
CA VAL A 382 -29.50 6.13 8.70
C VAL A 382 -29.11 6.49 10.14
N LYS A 383 -29.03 7.78 10.46
CA LYS A 383 -28.63 8.27 11.79
C LYS A 383 -29.75 9.06 12.45
N LYS A 384 -30.06 8.76 13.69
CA LYS A 384 -31.00 9.54 14.54
C LYS A 384 -30.45 10.95 14.79
N SER A 385 -31.38 11.88 15.09
CA SER A 385 -31.00 13.21 15.55
C SER A 385 -30.42 13.16 16.96
N HIS A 386 -29.52 14.08 17.26
CA HIS A 386 -28.97 14.31 18.59
C HIS A 386 -28.74 15.81 18.78
N ILE A 387 -28.33 16.26 20.00
CA ILE A 387 -28.21 17.67 20.38
C ILE A 387 -27.52 18.55 19.33
N TRP A 388 -26.53 18.01 18.63
CA TRP A 388 -25.70 18.71 17.63
C TRP A 388 -26.02 18.34 16.17
N SER A 389 -27.01 17.47 15.90
CA SER A 389 -27.31 16.98 14.54
C SER A 389 -28.80 16.71 14.36
N HIS A 390 -29.34 17.08 13.19
CA HIS A 390 -30.70 16.73 12.77
C HIS A 390 -30.88 15.26 12.40
N GLY A 391 -29.80 14.45 12.50
CA GLY A 391 -29.76 13.12 11.93
C GLY A 391 -29.44 13.15 10.43
N SER A 392 -29.46 11.97 9.81
CA SER A 392 -29.20 11.85 8.37
C SER A 392 -30.08 10.75 7.78
N VAL A 393 -31.04 11.15 6.94
CA VAL A 393 -31.89 10.25 6.16
C VAL A 393 -31.89 10.72 4.70
N SER A 394 -31.84 9.79 3.78
CA SER A 394 -32.11 10.00 2.35
C SER A 394 -32.60 8.70 1.74
N GLN A 395 -33.23 8.76 0.57
CA GLN A 395 -33.65 7.56 -0.16
C GLN A 395 -32.49 6.59 -0.42
N LYS A 396 -31.30 7.13 -0.69
CA LYS A 396 -30.07 6.33 -0.86
C LYS A 396 -29.67 5.64 0.43
N LEU A 397 -29.69 6.35 1.57
CA LEU A 397 -29.34 5.76 2.88
C LEU A 397 -30.39 4.72 3.35
N LEU A 398 -31.66 4.95 3.05
CA LEU A 398 -32.72 3.98 3.34
C LEU A 398 -32.52 2.69 2.54
N LYS A 399 -32.33 2.78 1.22
CA LYS A 399 -32.04 1.63 0.35
C LYS A 399 -30.77 0.90 0.78
N GLN A 400 -29.70 1.65 1.11
CA GLN A 400 -28.46 1.06 1.59
C GLN A 400 -28.65 0.32 2.92
N SER A 401 -29.42 0.90 3.85
CA SER A 401 -29.73 0.24 5.14
C SER A 401 -30.54 -1.03 4.93
N ALA A 402 -31.54 -1.00 4.03
CA ALA A 402 -32.33 -2.18 3.69
C ALA A 402 -31.44 -3.29 3.10
N ALA A 403 -30.58 -2.93 2.13
CA ALA A 403 -29.64 -3.89 1.52
C ALA A 403 -28.65 -4.48 2.54
N ASN A 404 -28.16 -3.67 3.50
CA ASN A 404 -27.27 -4.16 4.56
C ASN A 404 -28.00 -5.12 5.51
N MET A 405 -29.26 -4.83 5.86
CA MET A 405 -30.08 -5.74 6.66
C MET A 405 -30.36 -7.06 5.91
N GLU A 406 -30.74 -6.97 4.62
CA GLU A 406 -30.93 -8.18 3.80
C GLU A 406 -29.67 -9.03 3.71
N ALA A 407 -28.51 -8.40 3.58
CA ALA A 407 -27.22 -9.10 3.59
C ALA A 407 -26.98 -9.83 4.93
N LEU A 408 -27.30 -9.20 6.06
CA LEU A 408 -27.19 -9.80 7.39
C LEU A 408 -28.14 -10.99 7.54
N TYR A 409 -29.39 -10.84 7.09
CA TYR A 409 -30.37 -11.94 7.07
C TYR A 409 -29.93 -13.11 6.22
N ARG A 410 -29.45 -12.85 4.99
CA ARG A 410 -28.91 -13.88 4.09
C ARG A 410 -27.72 -14.61 4.70
N ASP A 411 -26.86 -13.90 5.44
CA ASP A 411 -25.74 -14.54 6.17
C ASP A 411 -26.22 -15.47 7.32
N ARG A 412 -27.45 -15.26 7.79
CA ARG A 412 -28.13 -16.10 8.79
C ARG A 412 -29.15 -17.09 8.20
N GLY A 413 -29.11 -17.30 6.87
CA GLY A 413 -29.92 -18.34 6.22
C GLY A 413 -31.28 -17.88 5.68
N TYR A 414 -31.66 -16.64 5.82
CA TYR A 414 -32.94 -16.12 5.33
C TYR A 414 -32.77 -15.61 3.87
N GLU A 415 -32.71 -16.53 2.91
CA GLU A 415 -32.38 -16.21 1.53
C GLU A 415 -33.42 -15.33 0.82
N LYS A 416 -34.71 -15.53 1.16
CA LYS A 416 -35.85 -14.81 0.56
C LYS A 416 -36.24 -13.54 1.30
N VAL A 417 -35.43 -13.08 2.24
CA VAL A 417 -35.68 -11.86 3.00
C VAL A 417 -35.90 -10.66 2.08
N LYS A 418 -36.87 -9.85 2.46
CA LYS A 418 -37.16 -8.58 1.78
C LYS A 418 -37.31 -7.48 2.82
N VAL A 419 -36.54 -6.43 2.67
CA VAL A 419 -36.60 -5.26 3.56
C VAL A 419 -37.10 -4.06 2.78
N THR A 420 -38.29 -3.57 3.11
CA THR A 420 -38.90 -2.44 2.47
C THR A 420 -38.81 -1.20 3.36
N PRO A 421 -37.98 -0.20 3.00
CA PRO A 421 -37.87 1.02 3.77
C PRO A 421 -39.05 1.96 3.47
N LYS A 422 -39.60 2.56 4.52
CA LYS A 422 -40.64 3.62 4.46
C LYS A 422 -40.23 4.75 5.38
N THR A 423 -40.78 5.93 5.16
CA THR A 423 -40.71 7.05 6.10
C THR A 423 -42.11 7.46 6.54
N VAL A 424 -42.23 7.80 7.83
CA VAL A 424 -43.46 8.33 8.40
C VAL A 424 -43.16 9.74 8.90
N ASP A 425 -43.90 10.70 8.37
CA ASP A 425 -43.74 12.12 8.70
C ASP A 425 -44.66 12.50 9.87
N HIS A 426 -44.08 13.15 10.86
CA HIS A 426 -44.74 13.71 12.03
C HIS A 426 -44.24 15.13 12.28
N GLU A 427 -44.32 16.01 11.28
CA GLU A 427 -43.77 17.37 11.33
C GLU A 427 -43.54 17.92 12.74
N PRO A 428 -42.36 18.38 13.09
CA PRO A 428 -41.10 18.50 12.33
C PRO A 428 -40.17 17.25 12.42
N LYS A 429 -40.70 16.09 12.74
CA LYS A 429 -39.97 14.85 12.93
C LYS A 429 -40.30 13.83 11.84
N ILE A 430 -39.35 12.96 11.51
CA ILE A 430 -39.53 11.88 10.59
C ILE A 430 -39.00 10.57 11.19
N ASP A 431 -39.75 9.53 11.07
CA ASP A 431 -39.37 8.18 11.45
C ASP A 431 -38.94 7.39 10.20
N ALA A 432 -37.80 6.67 10.29
CA ALA A 432 -37.38 5.71 9.29
C ALA A 432 -37.90 4.32 9.71
N VAL A 433 -38.82 3.76 8.94
CA VAL A 433 -39.45 2.47 9.22
C VAL A 433 -38.94 1.46 8.19
N PHE A 434 -38.49 0.31 8.67
CA PHE A 434 -38.06 -0.81 7.84
C PHE A 434 -39.00 -1.99 8.09
N ASN A 435 -39.83 -2.30 7.09
CA ASN A 435 -40.70 -3.48 7.12
C ASN A 435 -39.89 -4.68 6.60
N ILE A 436 -39.76 -5.70 7.44
CA ILE A 436 -38.94 -6.86 7.20
C ILE A 436 -39.87 -8.07 7.01
N GLU A 437 -39.76 -8.70 5.86
CA GLU A 437 -40.34 -10.00 5.56
C GLU A 437 -39.19 -11.00 5.58
N GLU A 438 -39.02 -11.67 6.75
CA GLU A 438 -37.83 -12.53 6.96
C GLU A 438 -37.83 -13.75 6.05
N GLY A 439 -39.00 -14.29 5.75
CA GLY A 439 -39.15 -15.59 5.09
C GLY A 439 -38.74 -16.75 6.00
N ALA A 440 -38.68 -17.95 5.46
CA ALA A 440 -38.23 -19.13 6.18
C ALA A 440 -36.71 -19.26 6.13
N GLN A 441 -36.12 -19.67 7.24
CA GLN A 441 -34.67 -19.93 7.34
C GLN A 441 -34.29 -21.20 6.56
N THR A 442 -33.29 -21.10 5.72
CA THR A 442 -32.66 -22.24 5.06
C THR A 442 -31.53 -22.77 5.95
N VAL A 443 -31.58 -24.07 6.27
CA VAL A 443 -30.63 -24.74 7.16
C VAL A 443 -29.83 -25.78 6.38
N VAL A 444 -28.59 -26.00 6.75
CA VAL A 444 -27.78 -27.10 6.22
C VAL A 444 -28.21 -28.38 6.88
N ARG A 445 -28.82 -29.29 6.13
CA ARG A 445 -29.22 -30.62 6.61
C ARG A 445 -28.00 -31.53 6.70
N ASN A 446 -27.28 -31.67 5.59
CA ASN A 446 -26.05 -32.46 5.54
C ASN A 446 -24.92 -31.65 4.94
N LEU A 447 -23.70 -31.87 5.46
CA LEU A 447 -22.48 -31.32 4.90
C LEU A 447 -21.48 -32.46 4.72
N GLU A 448 -21.03 -32.68 3.50
CA GLU A 448 -20.13 -33.74 3.14
C GLU A 448 -18.94 -33.20 2.36
N VAL A 449 -17.78 -33.79 2.57
CA VAL A 449 -16.58 -33.58 1.76
C VAL A 449 -16.28 -34.89 1.06
N THR A 450 -16.19 -34.88 -0.25
CA THR A 450 -15.92 -36.04 -1.09
C THR A 450 -14.64 -35.86 -1.89
N GLY A 451 -13.95 -36.98 -2.16
CA GLY A 451 -12.71 -36.99 -2.94
C GLY A 451 -11.47 -36.56 -2.16
N ASN A 452 -11.57 -36.38 -0.85
CA ASN A 452 -10.46 -36.00 0.05
C ASN A 452 -9.73 -37.26 0.55
N ASN A 453 -9.08 -38.02 -0.34
CA ASN A 453 -8.46 -39.30 -0.05
C ASN A 453 -7.17 -39.18 0.78
N ASN A 454 -6.39 -38.16 0.54
CA ASN A 454 -5.07 -37.92 1.16
C ASN A 454 -5.11 -37.03 2.39
N ILE A 455 -6.12 -36.16 2.50
CA ILE A 455 -6.25 -35.24 3.63
C ILE A 455 -7.55 -35.55 4.39
N PRO A 456 -7.47 -36.09 5.62
CA PRO A 456 -8.64 -36.36 6.44
C PRO A 456 -9.48 -35.10 6.71
N TYR A 457 -10.79 -35.31 6.86
CA TYR A 457 -11.76 -34.24 7.13
C TYR A 457 -11.37 -33.36 8.32
N GLU A 458 -10.89 -33.96 9.40
CA GLU A 458 -10.46 -33.22 10.60
C GLU A 458 -9.34 -32.25 10.32
N GLN A 459 -8.46 -32.56 9.38
CA GLN A 459 -7.34 -31.70 9.01
C GLN A 459 -7.75 -30.62 8.02
N LEU A 460 -8.82 -30.82 7.24
CA LEU A 460 -9.41 -29.78 6.37
C LEU A 460 -10.12 -28.71 7.21
N THR A 461 -10.69 -29.11 8.33
CA THR A 461 -11.44 -28.25 9.23
C THR A 461 -10.60 -27.60 10.33
N ALA A 462 -9.40 -28.12 10.65
CA ALA A 462 -8.51 -27.58 11.67
C ALA A 462 -7.94 -26.20 11.27
N PRO A 463 -7.64 -25.28 12.24
CA PRO A 463 -7.97 -25.40 13.66
C PRO A 463 -9.35 -24.82 14.03
N VAL A 464 -10.08 -24.19 13.12
CA VAL A 464 -11.30 -23.39 13.41
C VAL A 464 -12.58 -24.13 13.03
N GLY A 465 -12.52 -25.19 12.22
CA GLY A 465 -13.67 -25.84 11.63
C GLY A 465 -14.26 -25.12 10.41
N PHE A 466 -15.18 -25.76 9.70
CA PHE A 466 -16.00 -25.09 8.73
C PHE A 466 -16.98 -24.13 9.41
N GLN A 467 -17.28 -23.02 8.76
CA GLN A 467 -18.30 -22.08 9.25
C GLN A 467 -19.69 -22.64 9.04
N LEU A 468 -19.87 -23.46 7.99
CA LEU A 468 -21.09 -24.25 7.79
C LEU A 468 -20.95 -25.65 8.42
N ARG A 469 -22.04 -26.12 9.02
CA ARG A 469 -22.18 -27.50 9.61
C ARG A 469 -23.63 -27.89 9.55
N SER A 470 -23.90 -29.21 9.69
CA SER A 470 -25.29 -29.69 9.82
C SER A 470 -26.01 -28.98 10.97
N GLY A 471 -27.22 -28.54 10.71
CA GLY A 471 -28.04 -27.73 11.61
C GLY A 471 -27.73 -26.23 11.61
N ALA A 472 -26.66 -25.77 10.94
CA ALA A 472 -26.34 -24.33 10.86
C ALA A 472 -27.14 -23.63 9.75
N PRO A 473 -27.41 -22.31 9.91
CA PRO A 473 -28.00 -21.51 8.86
C PRO A 473 -27.13 -21.48 7.60
N PHE A 474 -27.71 -21.66 6.44
CA PHE A 474 -27.01 -21.61 5.17
C PHE A 474 -26.62 -20.18 4.79
N SER A 475 -25.38 -19.98 4.38
CA SER A 475 -24.87 -18.71 3.87
C SER A 475 -23.96 -18.94 2.67
N PRO A 476 -24.27 -18.33 1.50
CA PRO A 476 -23.41 -18.42 0.33
C PRO A 476 -22.00 -17.84 0.57
N ARG A 477 -21.89 -16.82 1.43
CA ARG A 477 -20.59 -16.25 1.81
C ARG A 477 -19.74 -17.26 2.58
N ARG A 478 -20.32 -17.89 3.61
CA ARG A 478 -19.63 -18.92 4.40
C ARG A 478 -19.25 -20.14 3.57
N LEU A 479 -20.14 -20.54 2.64
CA LEU A 479 -19.86 -21.61 1.67
C LEU A 479 -18.59 -21.31 0.86
N SER A 480 -18.49 -20.07 0.34
CA SER A 480 -17.32 -19.64 -0.43
C SER A 480 -16.06 -19.54 0.44
N GLU A 481 -16.18 -19.07 1.67
CA GLU A 481 -15.06 -18.97 2.61
C GLU A 481 -14.53 -20.37 2.99
N ASP A 482 -15.42 -21.34 3.27
CA ASP A 482 -15.03 -22.71 3.58
C ASP A 482 -14.39 -23.41 2.37
N ARG A 483 -14.95 -23.23 1.16
CA ARG A 483 -14.34 -23.70 -0.09
C ARG A 483 -12.93 -23.13 -0.26
N ASN A 484 -12.77 -21.81 -0.14
CA ASN A 484 -11.48 -21.15 -0.32
C ASN A 484 -10.45 -21.62 0.73
N ARG A 485 -10.89 -21.86 1.97
CA ARG A 485 -10.05 -22.42 3.03
C ARG A 485 -9.61 -23.84 2.70
N THR A 486 -10.53 -24.69 2.25
CA THR A 486 -10.22 -26.05 1.81
C THR A 486 -9.19 -26.02 0.68
N SER A 487 -9.42 -25.22 -0.37
CA SER A 487 -8.47 -25.04 -1.46
C SER A 487 -7.09 -24.58 -0.95
N ALA A 488 -7.04 -23.58 -0.07
CA ALA A 488 -5.79 -23.09 0.52
C ALA A 488 -5.06 -24.19 1.33
N THR A 489 -5.79 -25.08 2.01
CA THR A 489 -5.21 -26.20 2.75
C THR A 489 -4.49 -27.17 1.81
N TYR A 490 -5.09 -27.50 0.67
CA TYR A 490 -4.47 -28.34 -0.35
C TYR A 490 -3.24 -27.67 -0.97
N LEU A 491 -3.35 -26.40 -1.40
CA LEU A 491 -2.24 -25.63 -1.97
C LEU A 491 -1.04 -25.52 -1.01
N ASN A 492 -1.32 -25.43 0.31
CA ASN A 492 -0.28 -25.37 1.34
C ASN A 492 0.24 -26.75 1.79
N ARG A 493 -0.20 -27.82 1.14
CA ARG A 493 0.32 -29.17 1.32
C ARG A 493 0.98 -29.74 0.07
N GLY A 494 1.09 -28.96 -0.99
CA GLY A 494 1.75 -29.33 -2.23
C GLY A 494 0.81 -29.82 -3.33
N TYR A 495 -0.50 -29.80 -3.12
CA TYR A 495 -1.49 -30.12 -4.15
C TYR A 495 -1.84 -28.86 -4.95
N LEU A 496 -0.91 -28.41 -5.76
CA LEU A 496 -1.01 -27.09 -6.42
C LEU A 496 -2.12 -27.01 -7.47
N ASN A 497 -2.58 -28.16 -7.97
CA ASN A 497 -3.64 -28.26 -8.97
C ASN A 497 -4.98 -28.79 -8.41
N ALA A 498 -5.10 -28.85 -7.09
CA ALA A 498 -6.32 -29.33 -6.44
C ALA A 498 -7.49 -28.38 -6.73
N GLU A 499 -8.63 -28.95 -7.15
CA GLU A 499 -9.87 -28.24 -7.39
C GLU A 499 -10.90 -28.57 -6.32
N VAL A 500 -11.58 -27.55 -5.79
CA VAL A 500 -12.67 -27.71 -4.83
C VAL A 500 -13.93 -27.10 -5.42
N LYS A 501 -14.87 -27.97 -5.81
CA LYS A 501 -16.19 -27.58 -6.34
C LYS A 501 -17.25 -27.73 -5.26
N THR A 502 -18.16 -26.78 -5.17
CA THR A 502 -19.27 -26.82 -4.22
C THR A 502 -20.56 -27.17 -4.94
N LYS A 503 -21.30 -28.14 -4.43
CA LYS A 503 -22.65 -28.49 -4.87
C LYS A 503 -23.62 -28.21 -3.75
N VAL A 504 -24.71 -27.52 -4.06
CA VAL A 504 -25.81 -27.22 -3.13
C VAL A 504 -27.06 -27.87 -3.70
N ASN A 505 -27.49 -28.96 -3.09
CA ASN A 505 -28.70 -29.71 -3.50
C ASN A 505 -29.86 -29.28 -2.60
N ARG A 506 -30.99 -28.94 -3.21
CA ARG A 506 -32.23 -28.63 -2.52
C ARG A 506 -33.19 -29.78 -2.69
N ASP A 507 -33.78 -30.19 -1.59
CA ASP A 507 -34.82 -31.21 -1.63
C ASP A 507 -36.13 -30.57 -2.11
N PRO A 508 -36.77 -31.11 -3.16
CA PRO A 508 -38.08 -30.62 -3.58
C PRO A 508 -39.16 -30.74 -2.51
N GLY A 509 -39.02 -31.74 -1.60
CA GLY A 509 -39.94 -31.97 -0.48
C GLY A 509 -39.71 -31.05 0.71
N ASP A 510 -38.50 -30.46 0.84
CA ASP A 510 -38.16 -29.52 1.91
C ASP A 510 -37.29 -28.37 1.36
N PRO A 511 -37.92 -27.32 0.84
CA PRO A 511 -37.21 -26.19 0.25
C PRO A 511 -36.39 -25.36 1.26
N HIS A 512 -36.49 -25.66 2.56
CA HIS A 512 -35.76 -24.96 3.64
C HIS A 512 -34.55 -25.74 4.14
N ALA A 513 -34.30 -26.93 3.59
CA ALA A 513 -33.12 -27.72 3.85
C ALA A 513 -32.21 -27.80 2.61
N VAL A 514 -30.92 -27.69 2.82
CA VAL A 514 -29.90 -27.84 1.78
C VAL A 514 -28.86 -28.88 2.18
N ASP A 515 -28.49 -29.69 1.23
CA ASP A 515 -27.34 -30.60 1.36
C ASP A 515 -26.15 -29.99 0.62
N ILE A 516 -25.02 -29.88 1.30
CA ILE A 516 -23.81 -29.26 0.78
C ILE A 516 -22.74 -30.34 0.57
N THR A 517 -22.22 -30.43 -0.63
CA THR A 517 -21.07 -31.27 -0.94
C THR A 517 -19.90 -30.44 -1.41
N TYR A 518 -18.77 -30.56 -0.74
CA TYR A 518 -17.48 -30.06 -1.20
C TYR A 518 -16.79 -31.20 -1.95
N ALA A 519 -16.91 -31.19 -3.28
CA ALA A 519 -16.27 -32.19 -4.14
C ALA A 519 -14.83 -31.75 -4.41
N VAL A 520 -13.88 -32.47 -3.87
CA VAL A 520 -12.44 -32.22 -4.03
C VAL A 520 -11.90 -33.17 -5.11
N ASP A 521 -11.16 -32.62 -6.02
CA ASP A 521 -10.26 -33.33 -6.92
C ASP A 521 -8.84 -32.97 -6.52
N GLU A 522 -8.19 -33.84 -5.73
CA GLU A 522 -6.89 -33.54 -5.09
C GLU A 522 -5.76 -33.39 -6.11
N LYS A 523 -5.85 -34.09 -7.25
CA LYS A 523 -4.74 -34.24 -8.20
C LYS A 523 -3.48 -34.80 -7.51
N GLN A 524 -2.32 -34.67 -8.16
CA GLN A 524 -1.07 -35.15 -7.60
C GLN A 524 -0.42 -34.12 -6.67
N MET A 525 0.20 -34.61 -5.59
CA MET A 525 1.06 -33.82 -4.74
C MET A 525 2.40 -33.60 -5.45
N VAL A 526 2.78 -32.32 -5.61
CA VAL A 526 4.03 -31.92 -6.26
C VAL A 526 5.10 -31.66 -5.23
N ARG A 527 6.29 -32.20 -5.44
CA ARG A 527 7.50 -31.92 -4.66
C ARG A 527 8.38 -30.93 -5.40
N VAL A 528 9.15 -30.17 -4.62
CA VAL A 528 10.21 -29.31 -5.18
C VAL A 528 11.37 -30.21 -5.54
N GLY A 529 11.70 -30.27 -6.81
CA GLY A 529 12.96 -30.86 -7.28
C GLY A 529 14.10 -29.87 -7.12
N ASP A 530 14.71 -29.49 -8.22
CA ASP A 530 15.76 -28.47 -8.23
C ASP A 530 15.21 -27.08 -7.97
N VAL A 531 16.06 -26.20 -7.40
CA VAL A 531 15.77 -24.78 -7.24
C VAL A 531 16.67 -23.97 -8.14
N ILE A 532 16.08 -23.35 -9.15
CA ILE A 532 16.78 -22.59 -10.20
C ILE A 532 16.70 -21.12 -9.86
N TYR A 533 17.86 -20.44 -9.83
CA TYR A 533 17.98 -19.01 -9.49
C TYR A 533 18.36 -18.21 -10.73
N LEU A 534 17.58 -17.19 -11.07
CA LEU A 534 17.75 -16.38 -12.29
C LEU A 534 17.73 -14.87 -12.01
N GLY A 535 18.44 -14.12 -12.83
CA GLY A 535 18.38 -12.66 -12.88
C GLY A 535 19.36 -11.92 -11.99
N GLN A 536 20.11 -12.63 -11.13
CA GLN A 536 21.20 -12.02 -10.35
C GLN A 536 22.36 -11.60 -11.28
N LYS A 537 22.84 -10.37 -11.12
CA LYS A 537 24.00 -9.84 -11.87
C LYS A 537 25.19 -9.58 -10.95
N GLN A 538 24.93 -9.02 -9.79
CA GLN A 538 25.92 -8.61 -8.80
C GLN A 538 25.65 -9.22 -7.42
N THR A 539 24.41 -9.55 -7.12
CA THR A 539 24.02 -10.20 -5.87
C THR A 539 24.58 -11.62 -5.83
N ARG A 540 25.22 -11.96 -4.73
CA ARG A 540 25.76 -13.32 -4.55
C ARG A 540 24.61 -14.33 -4.43
N LEU A 541 24.74 -15.45 -5.14
CA LEU A 541 23.76 -16.54 -5.12
C LEU A 541 23.50 -17.04 -3.69
N SER A 542 24.53 -17.08 -2.86
CA SER A 542 24.41 -17.48 -1.45
C SER A 542 23.44 -16.60 -0.66
N LEU A 543 23.40 -15.29 -0.93
CA LEU A 543 22.44 -14.39 -0.29
C LEU A 543 21.01 -14.72 -0.72
N ILE A 544 20.78 -14.91 -2.01
CA ILE A 544 19.45 -15.23 -2.55
C ILE A 544 18.96 -16.56 -1.98
N ARG A 545 19.80 -17.60 -2.02
CA ARG A 545 19.49 -18.92 -1.47
C ARG A 545 19.16 -18.87 0.03
N ASN A 546 20.01 -18.20 0.81
CA ASN A 546 19.82 -18.09 2.27
C ASN A 546 18.61 -17.24 2.66
N THR A 547 18.16 -16.36 1.77
CA THR A 547 16.98 -15.51 1.99
C THR A 547 15.72 -16.21 1.51
N ALA A 548 15.68 -16.73 0.31
CA ALA A 548 14.53 -17.42 -0.26
C ALA A 548 14.16 -18.69 0.53
N LYS A 549 15.17 -19.50 0.91
CA LYS A 549 14.99 -20.74 1.70
C LYS A 549 13.89 -21.63 1.15
N VAL A 550 13.87 -21.82 -0.17
CA VAL A 550 12.97 -22.80 -0.79
C VAL A 550 13.53 -24.20 -0.48
N PRO A 551 12.77 -25.07 0.21
CA PRO A 551 13.25 -26.40 0.55
C PRO A 551 13.19 -27.32 -0.68
N SER A 552 14.29 -27.97 -1.04
CA SER A 552 14.32 -29.04 -2.05
C SER A 552 13.75 -30.35 -1.45
N GLU A 553 13.26 -31.23 -2.31
CA GLU A 553 12.69 -32.56 -1.97
C GLU A 553 11.47 -32.53 -1.05
N ALA A 554 10.96 -31.36 -0.73
CA ALA A 554 9.79 -31.14 0.11
C ALA A 554 8.52 -30.88 -0.74
N PRO A 555 7.31 -31.03 -0.18
CA PRO A 555 6.09 -30.63 -0.88
C PRO A 555 6.15 -29.17 -1.30
N MET A 556 5.81 -28.89 -2.56
CA MET A 556 5.80 -27.52 -3.13
C MET A 556 4.57 -26.76 -2.61
N LYS A 557 4.71 -26.09 -1.47
CA LYS A 557 3.62 -25.37 -0.82
C LYS A 557 3.51 -23.94 -1.34
N ARG A 558 2.32 -23.54 -1.75
CA ARG A 558 2.07 -22.17 -2.22
C ARG A 558 2.47 -21.11 -1.20
N GLY A 559 2.22 -21.36 0.09
CA GLY A 559 2.60 -20.44 1.17
C GLY A 559 4.12 -20.25 1.30
N ASP A 560 4.90 -21.35 1.17
CA ASP A 560 6.37 -21.29 1.27
C ASP A 560 6.98 -20.49 0.10
N LEU A 561 6.41 -20.65 -1.12
CA LEU A 561 6.83 -19.88 -2.30
C LEU A 561 6.55 -18.38 -2.14
N LEU A 562 5.35 -18.01 -1.70
CA LEU A 562 4.98 -16.62 -1.43
C LEU A 562 5.81 -16.00 -0.29
N GLU A 563 6.11 -16.77 0.74
CA GLU A 563 6.96 -16.32 1.84
C GLU A 563 8.42 -16.14 1.39
N ALA A 564 8.92 -16.99 0.50
CA ALA A 564 10.23 -16.84 -0.11
C ALA A 564 10.33 -15.56 -0.93
N GLU A 565 9.31 -15.27 -1.74
CA GLU A 565 9.19 -14.02 -2.50
C GLU A 565 9.17 -12.80 -1.58
N SER A 566 8.35 -12.82 -0.51
CA SER A 566 8.30 -11.74 0.48
C SER A 566 9.64 -11.51 1.16
N ARG A 567 10.38 -12.57 1.52
CA ARG A 567 11.72 -12.45 2.13
C ARG A 567 12.74 -11.80 1.18
N LEU A 568 12.64 -12.08 -0.13
CA LEU A 568 13.50 -11.45 -1.14
C LEU A 568 13.18 -9.95 -1.28
N TYR A 569 11.89 -9.56 -1.28
CA TYR A 569 11.48 -8.15 -1.28
C TYR A 569 11.95 -7.40 -0.03
N ASP A 570 11.93 -8.05 1.13
CA ASP A 570 12.37 -7.45 2.40
C ASP A 570 13.86 -7.01 2.39
N LEU A 571 14.68 -7.55 1.48
CA LEU A 571 16.07 -7.12 1.31
C LEU A 571 16.22 -5.71 0.74
N ASN A 572 15.19 -5.16 0.09
CA ASN A 572 15.19 -3.84 -0.58
C ASN A 572 16.30 -3.64 -1.64
N ILE A 573 16.83 -4.74 -2.19
CA ILE A 573 17.83 -4.73 -3.26
C ILE A 573 17.27 -5.23 -4.60
N PHE A 574 16.04 -5.73 -4.58
CA PHE A 574 15.30 -6.17 -5.75
C PHE A 574 14.08 -5.27 -5.96
N ASP A 575 13.89 -4.79 -7.17
CA ASP A 575 12.68 -4.05 -7.55
C ASP A 575 11.59 -4.99 -8.12
N TRP A 576 11.97 -6.25 -8.35
CA TRP A 576 11.04 -7.32 -8.67
C TRP A 576 11.61 -8.69 -8.27
N SER A 577 10.76 -9.57 -7.75
CA SER A 577 11.05 -10.97 -7.51
C SER A 577 9.81 -11.83 -7.77
N SER A 578 10.01 -13.07 -8.13
CA SER A 578 8.96 -14.07 -8.31
C SER A 578 9.48 -15.45 -7.93
N VAL A 579 8.67 -16.20 -7.20
CA VAL A 579 9.00 -17.57 -6.81
C VAL A 579 7.82 -18.47 -7.15
N GLY A 580 8.03 -19.41 -8.07
CA GLY A 580 6.97 -20.30 -8.56
C GLY A 580 7.51 -21.59 -9.20
N PRO A 581 6.65 -22.48 -9.68
CA PRO A 581 7.08 -23.64 -10.45
C PRO A 581 7.65 -23.19 -11.81
N ARG A 582 8.57 -23.99 -12.37
CA ARG A 582 9.17 -23.71 -13.68
C ARG A 582 8.16 -23.74 -14.82
N ARG A 583 7.21 -24.66 -14.75
CA ARG A 583 6.13 -24.85 -15.75
C ARG A 583 4.78 -25.08 -15.05
N PRO A 584 3.67 -24.93 -15.78
CA PRO A 584 2.35 -25.24 -15.22
C PRO A 584 2.30 -26.65 -14.62
N ILE A 585 1.65 -26.76 -13.48
CA ILE A 585 1.44 -28.06 -12.85
C ILE A 585 0.28 -28.76 -13.56
N THR A 586 0.54 -29.94 -14.06
CA THR A 586 -0.45 -30.87 -14.65
C THR A 586 -0.50 -32.14 -13.82
N ASP A 587 0.16 -33.19 -14.26
CA ASP A 587 0.14 -34.52 -13.58
C ASP A 587 1.51 -34.91 -13.00
N GLN A 588 2.51 -34.03 -13.03
CA GLN A 588 3.82 -34.30 -12.48
C GLN A 588 3.83 -34.35 -10.95
N THR A 589 4.61 -35.25 -10.38
CA THR A 589 4.83 -35.37 -8.92
C THR A 589 6.03 -34.57 -8.43
N GLU A 590 6.87 -34.12 -9.33
CA GLU A 590 8.06 -33.32 -9.03
C GLU A 590 8.22 -32.21 -10.05
N GLU A 591 8.55 -31.01 -9.59
CA GLU A 591 8.80 -29.85 -10.47
C GLU A 591 9.86 -28.94 -9.87
N ALA A 592 10.68 -28.32 -10.74
CA ALA A 592 11.67 -27.35 -10.33
C ALA A 592 11.02 -26.04 -9.88
N ALA A 593 11.56 -25.45 -8.82
CA ALA A 593 11.15 -24.13 -8.39
C ALA A 593 12.04 -23.04 -9.04
N LEU A 594 11.44 -22.04 -9.68
CA LEU A 594 12.13 -20.88 -10.20
C LEU A 594 12.12 -19.75 -9.16
N VAL A 595 13.30 -19.24 -8.83
CA VAL A 595 13.50 -18.03 -8.05
C VAL A 595 14.06 -16.97 -8.99
N LYS A 596 13.21 -16.07 -9.44
CA LYS A 596 13.57 -14.98 -10.36
C LYS A 596 13.71 -13.68 -9.60
N VAL A 597 14.77 -12.93 -9.84
CA VAL A 597 15.01 -11.61 -9.23
C VAL A 597 15.45 -10.59 -10.27
N HIS A 598 15.05 -9.35 -10.09
CA HIS A 598 15.62 -8.23 -10.83
C HIS A 598 16.19 -7.23 -9.83
N GLU A 599 17.47 -6.88 -10.02
CA GLU A 599 18.21 -6.01 -9.10
C GLU A 599 17.80 -4.56 -9.25
N ALA A 600 17.47 -3.91 -8.11
CA ALA A 600 17.17 -2.49 -8.04
C ALA A 600 18.40 -1.62 -8.34
N LYS A 601 18.18 -0.33 -8.59
CA LYS A 601 19.27 0.63 -8.77
C LYS A 601 20.11 0.73 -7.50
N ARG A 602 21.41 0.65 -7.66
CA ARG A 602 22.36 0.62 -6.52
C ARG A 602 22.59 1.96 -5.86
N ASN A 603 22.51 3.05 -6.61
CA ASN A 603 22.76 4.39 -6.11
C ASN A 603 21.47 5.19 -6.15
N GLU A 604 21.15 5.83 -5.02
CA GLU A 604 20.02 6.73 -4.88
C GLU A 604 20.49 8.05 -4.28
N ILE A 605 19.98 9.16 -4.77
CA ILE A 605 20.22 10.49 -4.21
C ILE A 605 18.84 11.09 -3.91
N SER A 606 18.61 11.36 -2.63
CA SER A 606 17.42 12.03 -2.14
C SER A 606 17.79 13.43 -1.68
N TYR A 607 16.94 14.41 -1.99
CA TYR A 607 17.13 15.77 -1.50
C TYR A 607 15.79 16.35 -1.04
N GLY A 608 15.84 17.13 0.03
CA GLY A 608 14.68 17.78 0.61
C GLY A 608 14.96 19.27 0.86
N PHE A 609 13.98 20.11 0.53
CA PHE A 609 13.97 21.52 0.88
C PHE A 609 12.66 21.84 1.59
N GLY A 610 12.74 22.61 2.66
CA GLY A 610 11.56 22.98 3.43
C GLY A 610 11.84 24.19 4.32
N PHE A 611 10.84 24.55 5.10
CA PHE A 611 10.97 25.53 6.15
C PHE A 611 10.74 24.85 7.48
N GLU A 612 11.61 25.15 8.43
CA GLU A 612 11.46 24.76 9.82
C GLU A 612 10.85 25.94 10.55
N ILE A 613 9.72 25.71 11.22
CA ILE A 613 9.11 26.67 12.13
C ILE A 613 9.40 26.16 13.53
N SER A 614 10.28 26.86 14.22
CA SER A 614 10.70 26.48 15.56
C SER A 614 10.31 27.54 16.58
N HIS A 615 9.87 27.10 17.73
CA HIS A 615 9.72 27.92 18.94
C HIS A 615 10.99 27.79 19.77
N ARG A 616 11.74 28.85 19.91
CA ARG A 616 12.92 28.86 20.78
C ARG A 616 12.45 29.10 22.21
N GLY A 617 12.71 28.17 23.11
CA GLY A 617 12.19 28.21 24.48
C GLY A 617 10.94 27.39 24.73
N GLY A 618 10.49 26.63 23.77
CA GLY A 618 9.38 25.72 23.94
C GLY A 618 9.33 24.79 22.73
N ASN A 619 9.57 23.56 22.93
CA ASN A 619 9.27 22.42 22.06
C ASN A 619 9.79 22.30 20.63
N ILE A 620 10.78 21.46 20.52
CA ILE A 620 10.89 20.62 19.35
C ILE A 620 10.60 19.17 19.78
N PRO A 621 9.64 18.48 19.13
CA PRO A 621 9.44 17.06 19.39
C PRO A 621 10.75 16.34 19.15
N THR A 622 11.12 15.43 20.03
CA THR A 622 12.19 14.47 19.82
C THR A 622 12.03 13.88 18.43
N GLY A 623 12.83 14.34 17.48
CA GLY A 623 12.81 13.83 16.11
C GLY A 623 13.36 12.41 16.13
N THR A 624 12.49 11.45 15.94
CA THR A 624 12.90 10.12 15.57
C THR A 624 13.28 10.15 14.09
N VAL A 625 14.54 9.94 13.79
CA VAL A 625 14.99 9.73 12.42
C VAL A 625 14.74 8.27 12.11
N ALA A 626 13.68 8.01 11.35
CA ALA A 626 13.46 6.72 10.74
C ALA A 626 14.42 6.59 9.55
N VAL A 627 15.43 5.76 9.69
CA VAL A 627 16.19 5.29 8.53
C VAL A 627 15.28 4.32 7.77
N PRO A 628 15.01 4.49 6.46
CA PRO A 628 14.23 3.53 5.71
C PRO A 628 14.85 2.12 5.86
N GLY A 629 14.10 1.18 6.47
CA GLY A 629 14.57 -0.19 6.73
C GLY A 629 15.44 -0.38 7.98
N GLY A 630 15.65 0.66 8.79
CA GLY A 630 16.48 0.62 10.01
C GLY A 630 15.77 1.13 11.27
N PRO A 631 16.40 0.97 12.44
CA PRO A 631 15.79 1.38 13.70
C PRO A 631 15.72 2.91 13.83
N THR A 632 14.69 3.34 14.52
CA THR A 632 14.46 4.73 14.85
C THR A 632 15.46 5.21 15.91
N ILE A 633 16.31 6.17 15.60
CA ILE A 633 17.29 6.75 16.56
C ILE A 633 16.59 7.88 17.33
N GLN A 634 16.42 7.72 18.65
CA GLN A 634 16.00 8.81 19.53
C GLN A 634 17.21 9.65 19.90
N LEU A 635 17.21 10.92 19.51
CA LEU A 635 18.18 11.91 19.97
C LEU A 635 17.64 12.57 21.25
N GLY A 636 18.35 12.42 22.35
CA GLY A 636 17.99 12.99 23.64
C GLY A 636 18.04 14.53 23.63
N LYS A 637 17.16 15.19 24.38
CA LYS A 637 17.08 16.65 24.51
C LYS A 637 17.22 17.13 25.93
N ASN A 638 17.92 18.25 26.07
CA ASN A 638 17.95 19.08 27.28
C ASN A 638 17.44 20.48 26.95
N GLN A 639 16.47 20.98 27.69
CA GLN A 639 15.94 22.34 27.50
C GLN A 639 15.94 23.12 28.80
N ILE A 640 16.31 24.39 28.71
CA ILE A 640 16.16 25.41 29.74
C ILE A 640 15.62 26.66 29.05
N ALA A 641 14.50 27.18 29.49
CA ALA A 641 13.80 28.27 28.81
C ALA A 641 14.04 29.64 29.40
N PRO A 642 14.47 30.64 28.63
CA PRO A 642 13.91 31.99 28.74
C PRO A 642 13.52 32.59 27.39
N SER A 643 12.38 33.28 27.38
CA SER A 643 11.73 33.98 26.26
C SER A 643 11.48 33.19 24.95
N GLN A 644 10.21 32.89 24.73
CA GLN A 644 9.67 32.25 23.57
C GLN A 644 9.75 33.18 22.34
N SER A 645 10.51 32.83 21.33
CA SER A 645 10.45 33.45 20.00
C SER A 645 10.22 32.40 18.93
N THR A 646 9.15 32.58 18.14
CA THR A 646 8.90 31.75 16.95
C THR A 646 9.73 32.29 15.79
N PHE A 647 10.44 31.45 15.10
CA PHE A 647 11.12 31.83 13.87
C PHE A 647 10.93 30.74 12.79
N ALA A 648 10.95 31.18 11.56
CA ALA A 648 10.98 30.29 10.39
C ALA A 648 12.40 30.31 9.81
N SER A 649 12.97 29.14 9.57
CA SER A 649 14.27 29.02 8.91
C SER A 649 14.23 28.03 7.75
N PRO A 650 15.00 28.24 6.69
CA PRO A 650 15.13 27.24 5.64
C PRO A 650 15.84 26.00 6.19
N ARG A 651 15.39 24.83 5.72
CA ARG A 651 15.98 23.54 6.02
C ARG A 651 16.25 22.80 4.72
N GLY A 652 17.45 22.27 4.57
CA GLY A 652 17.84 21.45 3.43
C GLY A 652 18.43 20.12 3.89
N SER A 653 18.18 19.06 3.14
CA SER A 653 18.81 17.76 3.36
C SER A 653 19.20 17.14 2.03
N VAL A 654 20.30 16.41 2.06
CA VAL A 654 20.78 15.57 0.95
C VAL A 654 21.16 14.24 1.55
N GLU A 655 20.75 13.15 0.92
CA GLU A 655 21.07 11.79 1.29
C GLU A 655 21.53 11.02 0.06
N PHE A 656 22.60 10.30 0.18
CA PHE A 656 23.15 9.39 -0.82
C PHE A 656 23.15 7.98 -0.26
N ASP A 657 22.50 7.05 -0.96
CA ASP A 657 22.44 5.64 -0.62
C ASP A 657 23.12 4.81 -1.69
N ARG A 658 23.91 3.84 -1.25
CA ARG A 658 24.49 2.80 -2.10
C ARG A 658 24.08 1.43 -1.58
N HIS A 659 23.16 0.82 -2.32
CA HIS A 659 22.61 -0.50 -1.99
C HIS A 659 23.45 -1.64 -2.54
N ASN A 660 23.32 -2.81 -1.94
CA ASN A 660 23.90 -4.07 -2.38
C ASN A 660 25.42 -3.98 -2.60
N MET A 661 26.14 -3.42 -1.60
CA MET A 661 27.60 -3.42 -1.62
C MET A 661 28.11 -4.86 -1.58
N ARG A 662 29.15 -5.16 -2.32
CA ARG A 662 29.76 -6.50 -2.40
C ARG A 662 28.82 -7.65 -2.77
N GLY A 663 27.57 -7.37 -3.18
CA GLY A 663 26.55 -8.36 -3.53
C GLY A 663 25.96 -9.11 -2.32
N LEU A 664 26.09 -8.56 -1.12
CA LEU A 664 25.62 -9.15 0.14
C LEU A 664 24.38 -8.44 0.72
N GLY A 665 23.73 -7.58 -0.07
CA GLY A 665 22.56 -6.80 0.37
C GLY A 665 22.88 -5.65 1.32
N GLU A 666 24.15 -5.34 1.49
CA GLU A 666 24.60 -4.27 2.38
C GLU A 666 24.30 -2.90 1.81
N THR A 667 23.93 -1.95 2.67
CA THR A 667 23.64 -0.57 2.28
C THR A 667 24.53 0.39 3.06
N ALA A 668 25.21 1.27 2.34
CA ALA A 668 25.91 2.41 2.92
C ALA A 668 25.15 3.68 2.57
N SER A 669 24.89 4.52 3.58
CA SER A 669 24.23 5.80 3.41
C SER A 669 25.05 6.93 3.99
N ALA A 670 24.98 8.10 3.35
CA ALA A 670 25.54 9.34 3.87
C ALA A 670 24.49 10.45 3.73
N SER A 671 24.16 11.10 4.82
CA SER A 671 23.18 12.18 4.83
C SER A 671 23.72 13.45 5.48
N LEU A 672 23.35 14.58 4.92
CA LEU A 672 23.67 15.92 5.42
C LEU A 672 22.36 16.68 5.61
N LEU A 673 22.15 17.20 6.81
CA LEU A 673 21.06 18.06 7.18
C LEU A 673 21.61 19.45 7.55
N LEU A 674 21.06 20.48 6.98
CA LEU A 674 21.43 21.86 7.28
C LEU A 674 20.18 22.67 7.60
N SER A 675 20.10 23.18 8.82
CA SER A 675 19.14 24.18 9.24
C SER A 675 19.84 25.25 10.09
N ARG A 676 19.12 26.26 10.49
CA ARG A 676 19.67 27.32 11.35
C ARG A 676 20.06 26.79 12.73
N LEU A 677 19.25 25.88 13.27
CA LEU A 677 19.43 25.37 14.62
C LEU A 677 20.14 24.03 14.68
N ASP A 678 20.05 23.23 13.62
CA ASP A 678 20.54 21.87 13.57
C ASP A 678 21.37 21.66 12.29
N GLN A 679 22.60 21.21 12.46
CA GLN A 679 23.50 20.81 11.39
C GLN A 679 24.01 19.42 11.70
N ARG A 680 23.69 18.45 10.86
CA ARG A 680 24.04 17.06 11.11
C ARG A 680 24.59 16.37 9.87
N ALA A 681 25.71 15.69 10.03
CA ALA A 681 26.21 14.70 9.08
C ALA A 681 26.05 13.32 9.71
N LEU A 682 25.46 12.38 8.98
CA LEU A 682 25.24 11.00 9.42
C LEU A 682 25.69 10.05 8.32
N THR A 683 26.49 9.06 8.69
CA THR A 683 26.87 7.94 7.83
C THR A 683 26.40 6.65 8.47
N THR A 684 25.78 5.77 7.70
CA THR A 684 25.31 4.47 8.16
C THR A 684 25.80 3.34 7.26
N TYR A 685 26.01 2.16 7.85
CA TYR A 685 26.30 0.93 7.15
C TYR A 685 25.43 -0.19 7.70
N ALA A 686 24.53 -0.69 6.89
CA ALA A 686 23.54 -1.72 7.25
C ALA A 686 23.85 -3.03 6.54
N GLN A 687 23.77 -4.15 7.30
CA GLN A 687 23.92 -5.51 6.78
C GLN A 687 22.68 -6.33 7.15
N PRO A 688 21.94 -6.90 6.18
CA PRO A 688 20.75 -7.69 6.46
C PRO A 688 21.05 -9.05 7.11
N HIS A 689 22.25 -9.61 6.85
CA HIS A 689 22.72 -10.90 7.39
C HIS A 689 24.12 -10.75 7.97
N PHE A 690 24.19 -10.26 9.21
CA PHE A 690 25.47 -10.08 9.90
C PHE A 690 26.17 -11.43 10.10
N ILE A 691 27.37 -11.57 9.52
CA ILE A 691 28.18 -12.81 9.54
C ILE A 691 27.37 -14.04 9.07
N GLY A 692 26.52 -13.88 8.04
CA GLY A 692 25.67 -14.95 7.50
C GLY A 692 24.55 -15.44 8.41
N SER A 693 24.30 -14.76 9.54
CA SER A 693 23.31 -15.12 10.54
C SER A 693 21.94 -14.51 10.25
N GLN A 694 20.96 -14.80 11.11
CA GLN A 694 19.63 -14.18 11.07
C GLN A 694 19.57 -12.80 11.77
N TRP A 695 20.70 -12.28 12.19
CA TRP A 695 20.84 -10.95 12.76
C TRP A 695 21.15 -9.96 11.65
N SER A 696 20.50 -8.83 11.65
CA SER A 696 20.94 -7.66 10.87
C SER A 696 21.84 -6.79 11.72
N SER A 697 22.76 -6.05 11.12
CA SER A 697 23.57 -5.07 11.83
C SER A 697 23.44 -3.68 11.21
N LEU A 698 23.63 -2.67 12.04
CA LEU A 698 23.69 -1.27 11.67
C LEU A 698 24.85 -0.60 12.42
N THR A 699 25.80 -0.09 11.67
CA THR A 699 26.83 0.81 12.18
C THR A 699 26.45 2.23 11.81
N SER A 700 26.55 3.17 12.73
CA SER A 700 26.31 4.59 12.45
C SER A 700 27.38 5.49 13.04
N LEU A 701 27.71 6.54 12.30
CA LEU A 701 28.60 7.62 12.72
C LEU A 701 27.85 8.93 12.47
N SER A 702 27.74 9.77 13.48
CA SER A 702 27.13 11.09 13.31
C SER A 702 27.93 12.18 14.03
N ILE A 703 27.91 13.36 13.41
CA ILE A 703 28.38 14.60 13.98
C ILE A 703 27.24 15.61 13.86
N GLU A 704 26.87 16.19 15.00
CA GLU A 704 25.76 17.14 15.07
C GLU A 704 26.21 18.39 15.83
N ARG A 705 25.82 19.55 15.30
CA ARG A 705 25.86 20.81 16.03
C ARG A 705 24.43 21.29 16.17
N THR A 706 23.98 21.41 17.41
CA THR A 706 22.65 21.94 17.71
C THR A 706 22.76 23.21 18.57
N THR A 707 21.91 24.18 18.24
CA THR A 707 21.72 25.42 18.98
C THR A 707 20.25 25.63 19.34
N GLU A 708 19.51 24.54 19.41
CA GLU A 708 18.09 24.56 19.75
C GLU A 708 17.83 25.04 21.17
N ASN A 709 18.74 24.70 22.10
CA ASN A 709 18.65 25.16 23.45
C ASN A 709 19.06 26.66 23.54
N PRO A 710 18.21 27.52 24.09
CA PRO A 710 18.53 28.95 24.19
C PRO A 710 19.68 29.27 25.15
N LEU A 711 20.04 28.37 26.06
CA LEU A 711 21.06 28.60 27.11
C LEU A 711 22.45 28.08 26.75
N PHE A 712 22.52 27.10 25.86
CA PHE A 712 23.78 26.53 25.37
C PHE A 712 23.62 25.96 23.97
N GLY A 713 24.71 25.89 23.22
CA GLY A 713 24.84 25.07 22.06
C GLY A 713 25.46 23.72 22.47
N ALA A 714 25.27 22.69 21.64
CA ALA A 714 25.94 21.41 21.84
C ALA A 714 26.57 20.90 20.54
N ASN A 715 27.79 20.40 20.65
CA ASN A 715 28.41 19.59 19.61
C ASN A 715 28.37 18.13 20.10
N LEU A 716 27.75 17.28 19.27
CA LEU A 716 27.59 15.86 19.56
C LEU A 716 28.33 15.04 18.52
N GLY A 717 29.10 14.07 18.96
CA GLY A 717 29.68 13.02 18.13
C GLY A 717 29.13 11.69 18.61
N ASP A 718 28.59 10.88 17.74
CA ASP A 718 28.03 9.58 18.06
C ASP A 718 28.57 8.51 17.12
N ALA A 719 29.02 7.39 17.70
CA ALA A 719 29.41 6.19 16.97
C ALA A 719 28.70 4.99 17.59
N SER A 720 27.92 4.27 16.80
CA SER A 720 27.19 3.14 17.34
C SER A 720 27.24 1.91 16.44
N PHE A 721 27.14 0.74 17.07
CA PHE A 721 26.97 -0.54 16.44
C PHE A 721 25.79 -1.26 17.07
N GLN A 722 24.84 -1.66 16.24
CA GLN A 722 23.63 -2.33 16.65
C GLN A 722 23.47 -3.65 15.90
N VAL A 723 23.01 -4.67 16.58
CA VAL A 723 22.49 -5.90 15.96
C VAL A 723 21.02 -6.07 16.32
N GLU A 724 20.24 -6.52 15.34
CA GLU A 724 18.80 -6.72 15.49
C GLU A 724 18.39 -8.10 15.01
N ARG A 725 17.46 -8.74 15.72
CA ARG A 725 16.80 -9.97 15.30
C ARG A 725 15.29 -9.86 15.40
N VAL A 726 14.60 -10.24 14.33
CA VAL A 726 13.13 -10.40 14.34
C VAL A 726 12.79 -11.71 15.06
N ILE A 727 12.16 -11.61 16.23
CA ILE A 727 11.74 -12.78 17.03
C ILE A 727 10.42 -13.33 16.52
N SER A 728 9.47 -12.45 16.17
CA SER A 728 8.16 -12.86 15.65
C SER A 728 7.66 -11.86 14.60
N ARG A 729 7.53 -12.31 13.35
CA ARG A 729 6.94 -11.49 12.28
C ARG A 729 5.46 -11.23 12.52
N LYS A 730 4.70 -12.23 12.97
CA LYS A 730 3.25 -12.11 13.26
C LYS A 730 2.95 -11.02 14.28
N ASN A 731 3.80 -10.91 15.32
CA ASN A 731 3.62 -9.94 16.39
C ASN A 731 4.50 -8.70 16.22
N ASN A 732 5.23 -8.58 15.09
CA ASN A 732 6.23 -7.56 14.83
C ASN A 732 7.14 -7.30 16.04
N MET A 733 7.73 -8.42 16.56
CA MET A 733 8.57 -8.40 17.77
C MET A 733 10.04 -8.50 17.40
N ARG A 734 10.87 -7.59 17.92
CA ARG A 734 12.28 -7.45 17.59
C ARG A 734 13.12 -7.29 18.86
N LEU A 735 14.29 -7.90 18.85
CA LEU A 735 15.33 -7.71 19.87
C LEU A 735 16.49 -6.96 19.23
N GLN A 736 16.92 -5.89 19.86
CA GLN A 736 18.07 -5.07 19.46
C GLN A 736 19.10 -5.06 20.58
N ILE A 737 20.34 -5.20 20.22
CA ILE A 737 21.51 -5.05 21.12
C ILE A 737 22.38 -3.98 20.49
N ARG A 738 22.70 -2.92 21.24
CA ARG A 738 23.42 -1.76 20.73
C ARG A 738 24.57 -1.40 21.68
N TYR A 739 25.71 -1.12 21.10
CA TYR A 739 26.80 -0.39 21.72
C TYR A 739 26.86 1.01 21.13
N ASP A 740 27.03 2.03 21.98
CA ASP A 740 26.93 3.42 21.62
C ASP A 740 28.02 4.21 22.33
N PHE A 741 28.90 4.86 21.56
CA PHE A 741 29.85 5.83 22.04
C PHE A 741 29.41 7.23 21.68
N ASN A 742 29.13 8.04 22.67
CA ASN A 742 28.61 9.40 22.48
C ASN A 742 29.53 10.40 23.21
N LYS A 743 29.96 11.46 22.48
CA LYS A 743 30.66 12.60 23.06
C LYS A 743 29.81 13.85 22.88
N THR A 744 29.49 14.48 24.01
CA THR A 744 28.73 15.73 24.06
C THR A 744 29.60 16.84 24.63
N VAL A 745 29.76 17.93 23.90
CA VAL A 745 30.49 19.13 24.36
C VAL A 745 29.52 20.31 24.31
N LEU A 746 29.22 20.88 25.47
CA LEU A 746 28.38 22.05 25.60
C LEU A 746 29.16 23.32 25.23
N THR A 747 28.57 24.17 24.40
CA THR A 747 29.20 25.40 23.92
C THR A 747 28.26 26.60 24.18
N HIS A 748 28.80 27.82 24.23
CA HIS A 748 28.03 29.06 24.39
C HIS A 748 27.06 29.04 25.57
N LEU A 749 27.58 28.65 26.78
CA LEU A 749 26.79 28.60 28.00
C LEU A 749 26.40 30.03 28.43
N LEU A 750 25.10 30.35 28.37
CA LEU A 750 24.57 31.65 28.82
C LEU A 750 24.54 31.74 30.36
N VAL A 751 24.36 30.62 31.06
CA VAL A 751 24.38 30.55 32.56
C VAL A 751 25.34 29.43 32.98
N PRO A 752 26.64 29.70 33.10
CA PRO A 752 27.64 28.68 33.44
C PRO A 752 27.40 27.95 34.77
N ALA A 753 26.72 28.60 35.71
CA ALA A 753 26.38 28.01 37.04
C ALA A 753 25.37 26.88 37.01
N LEU A 754 24.65 26.69 35.90
CA LEU A 754 23.68 25.60 35.71
C LEU A 754 24.32 24.25 35.38
N VAL A 755 25.48 24.30 34.74
CA VAL A 755 26.17 23.11 34.23
C VAL A 755 27.44 22.94 35.03
N LEU A 756 27.53 21.85 35.77
CA LEU A 756 28.75 21.48 36.49
C LEU A 756 29.92 21.34 35.52
N GLU A 757 31.10 21.64 35.95
CA GLU A 757 32.28 21.69 35.06
C GLU A 757 32.55 20.34 34.38
N HIS A 758 32.37 19.25 35.11
CA HIS A 758 32.48 17.89 34.56
C HIS A 758 31.38 17.48 33.62
N ASP A 759 30.21 18.18 33.57
CA ASP A 759 29.12 17.96 32.64
C ASP A 759 29.30 18.73 31.33
N ARG A 760 30.26 19.67 31.24
CA ARG A 760 30.46 20.46 30.01
C ARG A 760 31.02 19.65 28.85
N SER A 761 31.76 18.61 29.14
CA SER A 761 32.30 17.68 28.16
C SER A 761 32.17 16.26 28.69
N VAL A 762 31.23 15.52 28.18
CA VAL A 762 30.91 14.16 28.64
C VAL A 762 31.07 13.18 27.46
N HIS A 763 31.76 12.08 27.73
CA HIS A 763 31.79 10.94 26.80
C HIS A 763 31.21 9.71 27.50
N LEU A 764 30.35 9.01 26.80
CA LEU A 764 29.59 7.89 27.33
C LEU A 764 29.71 6.69 26.39
N SER A 765 30.09 5.56 26.96
CA SER A 765 30.08 4.25 26.27
C SER A 765 28.98 3.42 26.88
N THR A 766 27.89 3.23 26.14
CA THR A 766 26.67 2.58 26.63
C THR A 766 26.46 1.26 25.91
N PHE A 767 26.21 0.21 26.65
CA PHE A 767 25.71 -1.06 26.13
C PHE A 767 24.23 -1.19 26.47
N SER A 768 23.38 -1.43 25.47
CA SER A 768 21.93 -1.47 25.68
C SER A 768 21.26 -2.63 24.94
N GLY A 769 20.20 -3.16 25.55
CA GLY A 769 19.28 -4.12 24.97
C GLY A 769 17.87 -3.54 24.88
N THR A 770 17.22 -3.66 23.73
CA THR A 770 15.86 -3.17 23.53
C THR A 770 14.98 -4.28 22.99
N LEU A 771 13.85 -4.51 23.65
CA LEU A 771 12.76 -5.36 23.17
C LEU A 771 11.63 -4.47 22.66
N LEU A 772 11.32 -4.58 21.38
CA LEU A 772 10.27 -3.82 20.70
C LEU A 772 9.18 -4.76 20.21
N ARG A 773 7.91 -4.40 20.45
CA ARG A 773 6.73 -5.02 19.83
C ARG A 773 5.77 -3.95 19.37
N ASP A 774 5.40 -3.96 18.07
CA ASP A 774 4.49 -2.99 17.49
C ASP A 774 3.43 -3.69 16.63
N THR A 775 2.20 -3.74 17.15
CA THR A 775 1.04 -4.35 16.48
C THR A 775 -0.01 -3.32 16.09
N ARG A 776 0.36 -2.03 16.07
CA ARG A 776 -0.54 -0.95 15.66
C ARG A 776 -0.92 -1.09 14.18
N ASP A 777 -2.17 -0.79 13.86
CA ASP A 777 -2.68 -0.74 12.49
C ASP A 777 -2.00 0.36 11.66
N LYS A 778 -1.78 1.54 12.26
CA LYS A 778 -1.10 2.69 11.66
C LYS A 778 -0.17 3.35 12.68
N PRO A 779 1.15 3.34 12.49
CA PRO A 779 2.08 3.92 13.47
C PRO A 779 1.85 5.41 13.78
N LEU A 780 1.41 6.21 12.77
CA LEU A 780 1.19 7.66 12.94
C LEU A 780 -0.20 8.03 13.45
N ASP A 781 -1.19 7.15 13.30
CA ASP A 781 -2.58 7.39 13.71
C ASP A 781 -3.24 6.06 14.07
N ALA A 782 -2.81 5.47 15.17
CA ALA A 782 -3.25 4.16 15.62
C ALA A 782 -4.68 4.18 16.15
N HIS A 783 -5.49 3.24 15.64
CA HIS A 783 -6.86 3.00 16.06
C HIS A 783 -7.01 1.65 16.75
N HIS A 784 -6.12 0.70 16.44
CA HIS A 784 -6.13 -0.65 16.97
C HIS A 784 -4.70 -1.16 17.19
N GLY A 785 -4.54 -2.07 18.17
CA GLY A 785 -3.28 -2.74 18.47
C GLY A 785 -2.56 -2.19 19.68
N SER A 786 -1.29 -2.52 19.82
CA SER A 786 -0.44 -2.10 20.95
C SER A 786 1.01 -1.86 20.51
N PHE A 787 1.69 -1.03 21.27
CA PHE A 787 3.12 -0.75 21.16
C PHE A 787 3.78 -1.00 22.51
N SER A 788 4.87 -1.75 22.54
CA SER A 788 5.67 -2.01 23.73
C SER A 788 7.16 -1.80 23.42
N LEU A 789 7.81 -1.06 24.25
CA LEU A 789 9.25 -0.81 24.22
C LEU A 789 9.82 -1.05 25.61
N LEU A 790 10.88 -1.84 25.72
CA LEU A 790 11.67 -2.00 26.94
C LEU A 790 13.14 -1.88 26.57
N THR A 791 13.81 -0.86 27.09
CA THR A 791 15.25 -0.63 26.90
C THR A 791 15.97 -0.66 28.24
N LEU A 792 17.00 -1.48 28.32
CA LEU A 792 17.92 -1.56 29.43
C LEU A 792 19.32 -1.16 28.93
N GLY A 793 19.98 -0.23 29.61
CA GLY A 793 21.32 0.26 29.26
C GLY A 793 22.21 0.33 30.46
N ILE A 794 23.49 0.05 30.26
CA ILE A 794 24.56 0.22 31.26
C ILE A 794 25.71 1.03 30.65
N THR A 795 26.19 1.99 31.39
CA THR A 795 27.26 2.89 31.00
C THR A 795 28.36 2.84 32.06
N PRO A 796 29.36 1.96 31.92
CA PRO A 796 30.43 1.83 32.88
C PRO A 796 31.67 2.63 32.49
N THR A 797 32.38 3.20 33.46
CA THR A 797 33.67 3.85 33.25
C THR A 797 34.76 2.89 32.73
N ALA A 798 34.63 1.60 33.01
CA ALA A 798 35.50 0.54 32.47
C ALA A 798 35.50 0.47 30.92
N LEU A 799 34.44 0.97 30.25
CA LEU A 799 34.39 1.13 28.79
C LEU A 799 34.81 2.52 28.31
N GLY A 800 35.48 3.31 29.18
CA GLY A 800 35.93 4.66 28.85
C GLY A 800 34.84 5.73 28.99
N SER A 801 33.80 5.53 29.79
CA SER A 801 32.77 6.54 30.06
C SER A 801 33.21 7.53 31.12
N SER A 802 32.69 8.76 31.10
CA SER A 802 32.89 9.77 32.14
C SER A 802 32.10 9.46 33.42
N ALA A 803 31.13 8.55 33.37
CA ALA A 803 30.26 8.24 34.50
C ALA A 803 29.78 6.79 34.48
N ASP A 804 29.44 6.25 35.68
CA ASP A 804 28.88 4.92 35.86
C ASP A 804 27.42 5.01 36.22
N PHE A 805 26.54 4.52 35.35
CA PHE A 805 25.10 4.47 35.61
C PHE A 805 24.37 3.39 34.78
N GLY A 806 23.25 2.95 35.30
CA GLY A 806 22.29 2.10 34.62
C GLY A 806 21.03 2.87 34.28
N ARG A 807 20.42 2.58 33.13
CA ARG A 807 19.19 3.23 32.65
C ARG A 807 18.18 2.21 32.19
N LEU A 808 16.94 2.36 32.63
CA LEU A 808 15.76 1.62 32.15
C LEU A 808 14.78 2.59 31.57
N LEU A 809 14.23 2.26 30.40
CA LEU A 809 13.10 2.95 29.80
C LEU A 809 12.09 1.91 29.33
N SER A 810 10.84 2.04 29.79
CA SER A 810 9.72 1.21 29.38
C SER A 810 8.57 2.08 28.91
N GLN A 811 7.97 1.71 27.81
CA GLN A 811 6.74 2.31 27.31
C GLN A 811 5.78 1.22 26.86
N TYR A 812 4.54 1.32 27.29
CA TYR A 812 3.46 0.50 26.82
C TYR A 812 2.29 1.38 26.38
N ALA A 813 1.80 1.22 25.17
CA ALA A 813 0.63 1.91 24.67
C ALA A 813 -0.35 0.91 24.05
N PHE A 814 -1.65 1.13 24.21
CA PHE A 814 -2.68 0.32 23.58
C PHE A 814 -3.82 1.20 23.03
N TYR A 815 -4.46 0.70 21.98
CA TYR A 815 -5.49 1.40 21.22
C TYR A 815 -6.67 0.46 21.03
N LYS A 816 -7.84 0.86 21.50
CA LYS A 816 -9.06 0.06 21.41
C LYS A 816 -10.20 0.87 20.81
N PRO A 817 -10.73 0.49 19.66
CA PRO A 817 -11.88 1.16 19.07
C PRO A 817 -13.18 0.73 19.77
N PHE A 818 -14.07 1.70 20.00
CA PHE A 818 -15.44 1.52 20.44
C PHE A 818 -16.35 2.27 19.48
N HIS A 819 -16.93 1.60 18.49
CA HIS A 819 -17.67 2.21 17.38
C HIS A 819 -16.82 3.25 16.63
N SER A 820 -17.17 4.53 16.77
CA SER A 820 -16.45 5.64 16.13
C SER A 820 -15.44 6.34 17.05
N VAL A 821 -15.29 5.88 18.29
CA VAL A 821 -14.38 6.45 19.29
C VAL A 821 -13.19 5.50 19.48
N VAL A 822 -11.99 6.04 19.58
CA VAL A 822 -10.80 5.29 19.92
C VAL A 822 -10.35 5.66 21.33
N PHE A 823 -10.22 4.67 22.19
CA PHE A 823 -9.60 4.79 23.49
C PHE A 823 -8.12 4.43 23.37
N ALA A 824 -7.26 5.43 23.59
CA ALA A 824 -5.81 5.31 23.48
C ALA A 824 -5.18 5.60 24.85
N ASN A 825 -4.28 4.72 25.31
CA ASN A 825 -3.56 4.87 26.57
C ASN A 825 -2.08 4.58 26.38
N SER A 826 -1.24 5.29 27.13
CA SER A 826 0.20 5.07 27.15
C SER A 826 0.74 5.26 28.56
N ILE A 827 1.57 4.33 29.00
CA ILE A 827 2.34 4.42 30.25
C ILE A 827 3.81 4.43 29.89
N ARG A 828 4.57 5.37 30.46
CA ARG A 828 6.03 5.45 30.34
C ARG A 828 6.65 5.41 31.72
N LEU A 829 7.68 4.56 31.86
CA LEU A 829 8.49 4.42 33.05
C LEU A 829 9.95 4.64 32.65
N GLY A 830 10.66 5.47 33.40
CA GLY A 830 12.10 5.70 33.23
C GLY A 830 12.78 5.66 34.57
N LEU A 831 13.95 4.99 34.65
CA LEU A 831 14.81 4.95 35.82
C LEU A 831 16.25 5.13 35.36
N VAL A 832 17.00 5.99 36.04
CA VAL A 832 18.43 6.12 35.89
C VAL A 832 19.09 6.16 37.25
N LYS A 833 20.10 5.31 37.47
CA LYS A 833 20.80 5.20 38.75
C LYS A 833 22.29 5.08 38.54
N SER A 834 23.05 5.92 39.20
CA SER A 834 24.51 5.79 39.27
C SER A 834 24.94 4.65 40.20
N PHE A 835 26.06 4.05 39.95
CA PHE A 835 26.71 3.06 40.77
C PHE A 835 28.20 3.40 40.96
N ALA A 836 28.91 2.62 41.74
CA ALA A 836 30.34 2.80 42.00
C ALA A 836 30.77 4.23 42.50
N GLY A 837 29.89 4.93 43.23
CA GLY A 837 30.18 6.28 43.70
C GLY A 837 30.13 7.38 42.63
N SER A 838 29.68 7.08 41.40
CA SER A 838 29.67 7.96 40.25
C SER A 838 28.39 8.85 40.23
N PHE A 839 28.26 9.67 39.21
CA PHE A 839 27.13 10.57 39.00
C PHE A 839 26.33 10.20 37.75
N VAL A 840 25.17 10.81 37.57
CA VAL A 840 24.38 10.74 36.33
C VAL A 840 24.53 12.06 35.60
N PRO A 841 25.10 12.09 34.39
CA PRO A 841 25.20 13.33 33.62
C PRO A 841 23.82 13.98 33.36
N THR A 842 23.78 15.31 33.35
CA THR A 842 22.55 16.08 33.10
C THR A 842 21.89 15.70 31.78
N SER A 843 22.68 15.32 30.78
CA SER A 843 22.18 14.84 29.47
C SER A 843 21.44 13.51 29.53
N GLN A 844 21.57 12.76 30.62
CA GLN A 844 20.92 11.45 30.80
C GLN A 844 19.72 11.47 31.76
N LEU A 845 19.50 12.60 32.44
CA LEU A 845 18.32 12.80 33.28
C LEU A 845 17.02 12.84 32.43
N PHE A 846 15.91 12.51 33.08
CA PHE A 846 14.62 12.62 32.46
C PHE A 846 14.05 14.03 32.62
N PHE A 847 13.29 14.45 31.58
CA PHE A 847 12.53 15.69 31.55
C PHE A 847 11.13 15.39 31.08
N SER A 848 10.14 16.16 31.49
CA SER A 848 8.77 16.04 31.02
C SER A 848 8.07 17.39 30.97
N GLY A 849 6.91 17.41 30.36
CA GLY A 849 6.17 18.60 29.95
C GLY A 849 6.07 18.65 28.43
N GLY A 850 5.10 19.39 27.92
CA GLY A 850 4.91 19.55 26.49
C GLY A 850 3.92 18.59 25.84
N GLY A 851 3.76 18.73 24.54
CA GLY A 851 2.69 18.11 23.77
C GLY A 851 2.69 16.59 23.69
N THR A 852 3.74 15.89 24.15
CA THR A 852 3.86 14.42 24.09
C THR A 852 3.96 13.73 25.45
N THR A 853 4.00 14.48 26.52
CA THR A 853 4.09 13.97 27.89
C THR A 853 2.98 14.56 28.78
N LEU A 854 3.24 15.70 29.44
CA LEU A 854 2.27 16.41 30.30
C LEU A 854 1.85 17.72 29.62
N ARG A 855 0.71 17.73 28.94
CA ARG A 855 0.25 18.86 28.11
C ARG A 855 -0.25 20.08 28.88
N GLY A 856 -0.22 20.03 30.22
CA GLY A 856 -0.45 21.19 31.10
C GLY A 856 0.82 21.95 31.49
N PHE A 857 1.98 21.51 31.04
CA PHE A 857 3.27 22.13 31.31
C PHE A 857 3.92 22.58 30.01
N PRO A 858 4.69 23.68 30.03
CA PRO A 858 5.66 23.93 28.96
C PRO A 858 6.62 22.75 28.82
N ILE A 859 7.43 22.76 27.78
CA ILE A 859 8.32 21.65 27.50
C ILE A 859 9.42 21.58 28.53
N ASP A 860 9.62 20.33 28.99
CA ASP A 860 10.63 19.95 29.96
C ASP A 860 10.53 20.70 31.32
N GLU A 861 9.46 21.46 31.57
CA GLU A 861 9.26 22.24 32.79
C GLU A 861 8.49 21.51 33.91
N ALA A 862 8.04 20.28 33.67
CA ALA A 862 7.48 19.46 34.73
C ALA A 862 8.62 18.72 35.48
N GLY A 863 8.55 18.71 36.81
CA GLY A 863 9.51 18.02 37.64
C GLY A 863 10.33 18.96 38.56
N PRO A 864 11.49 18.50 39.07
CA PRO A 864 12.35 19.26 39.99
C PRO A 864 12.88 20.54 39.35
N GLN A 865 12.80 21.64 40.10
CA GLN A 865 13.23 22.96 39.65
C GLN A 865 14.27 23.54 40.62
N ARG A 866 15.14 24.39 40.08
CA ARG A 866 16.17 25.14 40.87
C ARG A 866 16.04 26.62 40.52
N LEU A 867 16.13 27.46 41.56
CA LEU A 867 16.25 28.90 41.43
C LEU A 867 17.72 29.27 41.17
N VAL A 868 17.99 29.97 40.08
CA VAL A 868 19.33 30.35 39.65
C VAL A 868 19.39 31.85 39.34
N PRO A 869 20.39 32.59 39.78
CA PRO A 869 20.58 33.98 39.41
C PRO A 869 20.98 34.08 37.92
N PHE A 870 20.21 34.79 37.17
CA PHE A 870 20.48 35.11 35.77
C PHE A 870 20.92 36.57 35.67
N CYS A 871 22.20 36.82 35.36
CA CYS A 871 22.79 38.13 35.21
C CYS A 871 22.96 38.47 33.73
N ASN A 872 22.15 39.38 33.18
CA ASN A 872 22.21 39.78 31.79
C ASN A 872 23.14 40.99 31.58
N VAL A 873 24.39 40.76 31.18
CA VAL A 873 25.39 41.80 30.95
C VAL A 873 25.20 42.56 29.63
N LEU A 874 24.33 42.09 28.75
CA LEU A 874 24.20 42.56 27.32
C LEU A 874 23.32 43.80 27.13
N LYS A 875 22.68 44.36 28.16
CA LYS A 875 21.80 45.55 28.01
C LYS A 875 22.02 46.65 29.04
N GLY A 876 23.18 46.74 29.66
CA GLY A 876 23.48 47.85 30.58
C GLY A 876 22.70 47.86 31.90
N GLN A 877 21.96 46.81 32.20
CA GLN A 877 21.29 46.57 33.48
C GLN A 877 22.18 45.74 34.39
N THR A 878 22.75 46.34 35.38
CA THR A 878 23.48 45.71 36.46
C THR A 878 22.51 45.11 37.49
N GLY A 879 21.87 44.01 37.11
CA GLY A 879 20.94 43.31 38.00
C GLY A 879 20.82 41.80 37.62
N CYS A 880 20.98 40.92 38.63
CA CYS A 880 20.68 39.52 38.46
C CYS A 880 19.23 39.26 38.83
N VAL A 881 18.48 38.58 37.95
CA VAL A 881 17.10 38.13 38.19
C VAL A 881 17.17 36.64 38.52
N ASN A 882 16.52 36.22 39.59
CA ASN A 882 16.38 34.81 39.89
C ASN A 882 15.39 34.14 38.97
N VAL A 883 15.83 33.18 38.19
CA VAL A 883 15.01 32.42 37.26
C VAL A 883 14.90 30.97 37.73
N THR A 884 13.71 30.45 37.76
CA THR A 884 13.44 29.04 38.08
C THR A 884 13.68 28.20 36.83
N VAL A 885 14.55 27.19 36.92
CA VAL A 885 14.89 26.31 35.77
C VAL A 885 14.69 24.85 36.10
N PRO A 886 14.21 24.03 35.17
CA PRO A 886 14.09 22.59 35.37
C PRO A 886 15.47 21.96 35.39
N VAL A 887 15.70 21.08 36.36
CA VAL A 887 16.99 20.38 36.53
C VAL A 887 16.94 18.91 36.12
N GLY A 888 15.76 18.43 35.70
CA GLY A 888 15.50 17.03 35.38
C GLY A 888 15.47 16.13 36.62
N GLY A 889 15.21 14.85 36.41
CA GLY A 889 15.16 13.87 37.49
C GLY A 889 15.62 12.48 37.03
N ARG A 890 15.83 11.60 38.00
CA ARG A 890 16.32 10.25 37.79
C ARG A 890 15.22 9.25 37.48
N GLU A 891 13.99 9.64 37.71
CA GLU A 891 12.83 8.76 37.59
C GLU A 891 11.69 9.47 36.87
N LEU A 892 11.05 8.74 35.97
CA LEU A 892 9.95 9.23 35.12
C LEU A 892 8.77 8.29 35.24
N PHE A 893 7.60 8.87 35.53
CA PHE A 893 6.33 8.18 35.38
C PHE A 893 5.35 9.09 34.62
N ILE A 894 4.87 8.63 33.45
CA ILE A 894 3.87 9.36 32.66
C ILE A 894 2.75 8.40 32.26
N LEU A 895 1.52 8.81 32.52
CA LEU A 895 0.29 8.18 32.06
C LEU A 895 -0.44 9.15 31.13
N ASN A 896 -0.68 8.74 29.90
CA ASN A 896 -1.50 9.49 28.96
C ASN A 896 -2.75 8.67 28.61
N SER A 897 -3.93 9.29 28.64
CA SER A 897 -5.20 8.67 28.27
C SER A 897 -5.97 9.61 27.35
N GLU A 898 -6.40 9.12 26.20
CA GLU A 898 -7.13 9.90 25.20
C GLU A 898 -8.39 9.19 24.73
N LEU A 899 -9.49 9.96 24.60
CA LEU A 899 -10.68 9.57 23.85
C LEU A 899 -10.69 10.37 22.54
N ARG A 900 -10.47 9.69 21.42
CA ARG A 900 -10.43 10.25 20.07
C ARG A 900 -11.74 9.98 19.36
N PHE A 901 -12.38 11.01 18.80
CA PHE A 901 -13.68 10.86 18.13
C PHE A 901 -13.82 11.78 16.93
N PRO A 902 -14.58 11.37 15.88
CA PRO A 902 -14.85 12.22 14.74
C PRO A 902 -15.86 13.32 15.10
N LEU A 903 -15.61 14.56 14.67
CA LEU A 903 -16.51 15.69 14.94
C LEU A 903 -17.73 15.77 13.99
N GLY A 904 -17.73 14.97 12.90
CA GLY A 904 -18.87 14.91 11.96
C GLY A 904 -19.01 16.11 11.03
N ILE A 905 -18.26 17.20 11.24
CA ILE A 905 -18.29 18.42 10.43
C ILE A 905 -17.59 18.20 9.09
N MET A 906 -16.42 17.57 9.12
CA MET A 906 -15.62 17.16 7.97
C MET A 906 -15.02 15.78 8.26
N LYS A 907 -14.89 14.92 7.23
CA LYS A 907 -14.33 13.56 7.38
C LYS A 907 -12.89 13.54 7.96
N ALA A 908 -12.13 14.61 7.71
CA ALA A 908 -10.75 14.73 8.15
C ALA A 908 -10.62 15.35 9.56
N LEU A 909 -11.73 15.84 10.18
CA LEU A 909 -11.67 16.57 11.45
C LEU A 909 -12.16 15.70 12.60
N GLY A 910 -11.29 15.47 13.58
CA GLY A 910 -11.55 14.78 14.82
C GLY A 910 -11.37 15.67 16.06
N GLY A 911 -11.96 15.23 17.17
CA GLY A 911 -11.77 15.80 18.49
C GLY A 911 -11.09 14.81 19.41
N VAL A 912 -10.42 15.32 20.43
CA VAL A 912 -9.80 14.52 21.49
C VAL A 912 -10.10 15.18 22.83
N VAL A 913 -10.45 14.36 23.81
CA VAL A 913 -10.40 14.70 25.24
C VAL A 913 -9.30 13.86 25.86
N PHE A 914 -8.47 14.47 26.69
CA PHE A 914 -7.34 13.76 27.26
C PHE A 914 -7.11 14.07 28.73
N TYR A 915 -6.48 13.10 29.40
CA TYR A 915 -5.89 13.19 30.72
C TYR A 915 -4.44 12.78 30.63
N ASP A 916 -3.53 13.60 31.18
CA ASP A 916 -2.13 13.27 31.36
C ASP A 916 -1.78 13.34 32.84
N GLY A 917 -1.19 12.30 33.37
CA GLY A 917 -0.79 12.18 34.77
C GLY A 917 0.65 11.75 34.93
N GLY A 918 1.28 12.14 36.04
CA GLY A 918 2.64 11.75 36.34
C GLY A 918 3.57 12.94 36.58
N ASN A 919 4.88 12.66 36.63
CA ASN A 919 5.93 13.67 36.75
C ASN A 919 7.31 13.05 36.52
N VAL A 920 8.33 13.89 36.62
CA VAL A 920 9.75 13.51 36.81
C VAL A 920 10.12 13.71 38.27
N TYR A 921 10.87 12.76 38.83
CA TYR A 921 11.23 12.76 40.26
C TYR A 921 12.75 12.70 40.44
N SER A 922 13.25 13.37 41.44
CA SER A 922 14.67 13.33 41.82
C SER A 922 15.05 11.97 42.44
N ALA A 923 14.12 11.37 43.18
CA ALA A 923 14.23 10.01 43.73
C ALA A 923 12.81 9.47 44.02
N ILE A 924 12.53 8.17 43.73
CA ILE A 924 11.26 7.53 44.05
C ILE A 924 11.22 7.17 45.53
N SER A 925 10.29 7.84 46.21
CA SER A 925 9.69 7.32 47.44
C SER A 925 8.18 7.45 47.29
N LEU A 926 7.42 6.60 47.94
CA LEU A 926 5.94 6.64 47.81
C LEU A 926 5.38 8.01 48.20
N PRO A 927 5.81 8.68 49.28
CA PRO A 927 5.40 10.04 49.59
C PRO A 927 5.75 11.05 48.49
N ASN A 928 6.96 10.97 47.93
CA ASN A 928 7.42 11.87 46.87
C ASN A 928 6.63 11.71 45.60
N PHE A 929 6.29 10.47 45.23
CA PHE A 929 5.45 10.14 44.08
C PHE A 929 4.06 10.74 44.25
N VAL A 930 3.39 10.54 45.40
CA VAL A 930 2.03 11.03 45.62
C VAL A 930 1.97 12.55 45.72
N ASN A 931 2.90 13.17 46.44
CA ASN A 931 2.90 14.63 46.70
C ASN A 931 3.29 15.44 45.44
N ASN A 932 4.06 14.89 44.55
CA ASN A 932 4.54 15.58 43.32
C ASN A 932 3.86 15.06 42.05
N TYR A 933 2.79 14.27 42.17
CA TYR A 933 2.05 13.80 41.00
C TYR A 933 1.26 14.95 40.39
N SER A 934 1.46 15.20 39.10
CA SER A 934 0.77 16.25 38.36
C SER A 934 -0.37 15.67 37.55
N ASN A 935 -1.51 16.38 37.56
CA ASN A 935 -2.71 16.02 36.80
C ASN A 935 -3.00 17.09 35.76
N THR A 936 -3.13 16.70 34.51
CA THR A 936 -3.48 17.59 33.42
C THR A 936 -4.70 17.05 32.70
N VAL A 937 -5.64 17.93 32.37
CA VAL A 937 -6.79 17.62 31.51
C VAL A 937 -6.82 18.58 30.33
N GLY A 938 -7.38 18.14 29.23
CA GLY A 938 -7.46 19.01 28.09
C GLY A 938 -8.31 18.47 26.94
N VAL A 939 -8.39 19.31 25.92
CA VAL A 939 -9.11 19.04 24.69
C VAL A 939 -8.22 19.33 23.50
N GLY A 940 -8.47 18.66 22.38
CA GLY A 940 -7.69 18.89 21.16
C GLY A 940 -8.48 18.67 19.90
N LEU A 941 -8.00 19.27 18.83
CA LEU A 941 -8.46 19.06 17.47
C LEU A 941 -7.42 18.25 16.68
N ARG A 942 -7.91 17.39 15.79
CA ARG A 942 -7.09 16.57 14.89
C ARG A 942 -7.56 16.77 13.46
N TYR A 943 -6.65 17.12 12.59
CA TYR A 943 -6.94 17.20 11.16
C TYR A 943 -6.08 16.18 10.42
N ALA A 944 -6.72 15.15 9.85
CA ALA A 944 -6.03 14.06 9.16
C ALA A 944 -5.39 14.57 7.86
N THR A 945 -4.07 14.32 7.70
CA THR A 945 -3.31 14.60 6.49
C THR A 945 -2.60 13.32 6.00
N PRO A 946 -2.14 13.26 4.75
CA PRO A 946 -1.40 12.10 4.24
C PRO A 946 -0.11 11.76 5.02
N ILE A 947 0.47 12.74 5.69
CA ILE A 947 1.71 12.60 6.49
C ILE A 947 1.45 12.48 8.00
N GLY A 948 0.21 12.22 8.39
CA GLY A 948 -0.22 12.11 9.78
C GLY A 948 -1.14 13.26 10.21
N PRO A 949 -1.83 13.14 11.34
CA PRO A 949 -2.75 14.18 11.80
C PRO A 949 -2.00 15.43 12.29
N VAL A 950 -2.43 16.60 11.85
CA VAL A 950 -2.08 17.88 12.50
C VAL A 950 -2.97 18.03 13.71
N ARG A 951 -2.38 18.28 14.87
CA ARG A 951 -3.10 18.42 16.13
C ARG A 951 -2.92 19.81 16.76
N ILE A 952 -3.97 20.27 17.41
CA ILE A 952 -3.98 21.46 18.27
C ILE A 952 -4.52 21.02 19.61
N ASP A 953 -3.70 21.06 20.65
CA ASP A 953 -4.07 20.65 22.00
C ASP A 953 -4.07 21.86 22.95
N ILE A 954 -5.06 21.89 23.85
CA ILE A 954 -5.14 22.82 24.96
C ILE A 954 -5.17 21.97 26.23
N GLY A 955 -4.10 22.07 27.02
CA GLY A 955 -3.97 21.35 28.29
C GLY A 955 -3.94 22.28 29.49
N ARG A 956 -4.63 21.92 30.57
CA ARG A 956 -4.64 22.63 31.82
C ARG A 956 -4.11 21.76 32.93
N ASN A 957 -3.06 22.23 33.60
CA ASN A 957 -2.53 21.64 34.82
C ASN A 957 -3.48 21.91 35.96
N LEU A 958 -3.94 20.88 36.67
CA LEU A 958 -4.81 20.95 37.84
C LEU A 958 -4.02 21.16 39.14
N ASN A 959 -2.69 20.97 39.11
CA ASN A 959 -1.77 21.18 40.22
C ASN A 959 -0.83 22.35 39.86
N PRO A 960 -1.30 23.63 39.97
CA PRO A 960 -0.53 24.77 39.52
C PRO A 960 0.85 24.86 40.21
N VAL A 961 1.88 25.11 39.42
CA VAL A 961 3.26 25.32 39.91
C VAL A 961 3.57 26.80 39.83
N PRO A 962 4.11 27.45 40.92
CA PRO A 962 4.49 28.85 40.90
C PRO A 962 5.43 29.18 39.74
N GLY A 963 5.14 30.27 39.03
CA GLY A 963 5.96 30.70 37.87
C GLY A 963 5.60 30.00 36.53
N ILE A 964 4.77 28.97 36.52
CA ILE A 964 4.34 28.27 35.32
C ILE A 964 2.86 28.57 35.02
N THR A 965 2.57 28.99 33.77
CA THR A 965 1.19 29.20 33.32
C THR A 965 0.44 27.87 33.29
N PRO A 966 -0.67 27.72 34.01
CA PRO A 966 -1.33 26.43 34.14
C PRO A 966 -2.04 25.94 32.89
N THR A 967 -2.24 26.77 31.86
CA THR A 967 -2.87 26.41 30.60
C THR A 967 -1.84 26.56 29.47
N GLN A 968 -1.66 25.49 28.69
CA GLN A 968 -0.68 25.43 27.59
C GLN A 968 -1.39 25.08 26.27
N TYR A 969 -0.80 25.57 25.17
CA TYR A 969 -1.28 25.35 23.81
C TYR A 969 -0.19 24.71 22.97
N PHE A 970 -0.53 23.64 22.25
CA PHE A 970 0.43 22.93 21.40
C PHE A 970 -0.12 22.73 20.01
N ILE A 971 0.71 23.01 19.00
CA ILE A 971 0.44 22.69 17.59
C ILE A 971 1.55 21.73 17.14
N THR A 972 1.18 20.50 16.78
CA THR A 972 2.16 19.46 16.43
C THR A 972 1.63 18.55 15.33
N LEU A 973 2.52 17.78 14.70
CA LEU A 973 2.21 16.74 13.71
C LEU A 973 2.31 15.36 14.36
N GLY A 974 1.39 14.45 14.02
CA GLY A 974 1.28 13.12 14.62
C GLY A 974 0.44 13.08 15.89
N GLN A 975 0.23 11.89 16.43
CA GLN A 975 -0.46 11.70 17.71
C GLN A 975 0.48 11.95 18.90
N ALA A 976 -0.06 12.05 20.11
CA ALA A 976 0.73 12.32 21.31
C ALA A 976 1.65 11.13 21.68
N PHE A 977 1.21 9.89 21.39
CA PHE A 977 1.92 8.63 21.62
C PHE A 977 1.48 7.57 20.66
#